data_6d26878632234deeaf36a2eec1229d11
#
_entry.id   6d26878632234deeaf36a2eec1229d11
#
_cell.length_a   1.000
_cell.length_b   1.000
_cell.length_c   1.000
_cell.angle_alpha   90.00
_cell.angle_beta   90.00
_cell.angle_gamma   90.00
#
_symmetry.space_group_name_H-M   'P 1'
#
loop_
_entity.id
_entity.type
_entity.pdbx_description
1 polymer ?
#
loop_
_entity_poly.entity_id
_entity_poly.type
_entity_poly.pdbx_seq_one_letter_code
_entity_poly.pdbx_strand_id
1 'polypeptide(L)'
;MLCLAVSAWGQSGKVTVRGTVSDATGPLPGATVYEKGNMSNGSTSDADGKYTITVPSGATLVISCLGYADIEEKVGSRKVIDVSMKDSFETLAASEVVSVGYGSVARRDLTGSVGKVNMDEIIKSTPMNFDQALAGRVAGVVVTTSDGQVGSEANIVIRGNNSLTQSSAPLYVIDGFPTESSFASSISPADIESVDVLKDASASAIYGARGANGVIVITTKRGSQGKAKVNFSASWSAGKIANKMDVLNGYDFVRLDEEYAQNTTSTHSGYFTGYDETGAYDYDFYSLDDYVDLPYVDWQDQVYRTSFSQNYNVSVSGGSAKADNLYNVSFSALDQNGILVASDFQRYSGKVNFTQNFGKKVSLDIIGSFSRATTNGTQPASSNQATTVSSYLLYSVWGFRPIRPLRFGPINDAFVNELVDEEISNPDAFRFNPAANVRNQYRKVVRDYLSGSAALNYEMIEGLKLRISGGYTLAKSRNEQFNGSNTMTGHPAFPLGYGPNGQILWDETQTWLNENTLNYDKTFGMDHHFQALVGVTFQGETTTHQGVGAHQIKSEQLGLEGMNTGEYQAIEPYKWDWMLASGLARLNYNYKHKYYVTASFRADGSSKFPKNNRWGFFPSASVAWTFTNEGWMKNLTWWNNGKIRLSWGETGNNRTSTPYDYYTRFVSLPGDNNNQDYVRDGQTVSGYFRYNMPNDDLRWETTEQTDLGLDLAFLDNRISITADIYQKNTRDLLLQATMPSSSGYETAMINVGSIRNRGFELSVNVVPVRLKNFTWTSTFNFGMNNNKVTG
;
A
#
# COMPACT_ATOMS: atom_id res chain seq x y z
N MET A 1 -67.19 21.98 -55.59
CA MET A 1 -67.52 20.84 -54.72
C MET A 1 -66.37 20.63 -53.76
N LEU A 2 -66.54 21.08 -52.55
CA LEU A 2 -65.53 20.95 -51.46
C LEU A 2 -65.70 19.58 -50.80
N CYS A 3 -64.59 18.75 -50.70
CA CYS A 3 -64.60 17.62 -49.83
C CYS A 3 -63.71 17.96 -48.60
N LEU A 4 -64.38 18.15 -47.47
CA LEU A 4 -63.77 18.25 -46.17
C LEU A 4 -63.34 16.84 -45.70
N ALA A 5 -62.04 16.62 -45.52
CA ALA A 5 -61.52 15.47 -44.82
C ALA A 5 -61.44 15.81 -43.35
N VAL A 6 -62.24 15.19 -42.48
CA VAL A 6 -62.22 15.26 -41.03
C VAL A 6 -61.18 14.26 -40.59
N SER A 7 -60.04 14.75 -40.08
CA SER A 7 -59.07 13.95 -39.35
C SER A 7 -59.60 13.66 -37.94
N ALA A 8 -60.00 12.43 -37.67
CA ALA A 8 -60.31 11.95 -36.31
C ALA A 8 -59.10 11.87 -35.49
N TRP A 9 -58.94 12.77 -34.57
CA TRP A 9 -57.95 12.65 -33.45
C TRP A 9 -58.48 11.60 -32.49
N GLY A 10 -57.85 10.42 -32.51
CA GLY A 10 -58.08 9.40 -31.51
C GLY A 10 -57.56 9.90 -30.14
N GLN A 11 -58.50 10.22 -29.23
CA GLN A 11 -58.18 10.40 -27.83
C GLN A 11 -57.66 9.05 -27.29
N SER A 12 -56.33 8.90 -27.06
CA SER A 12 -55.79 7.77 -26.31
C SER A 12 -56.30 7.83 -24.87
N GLY A 13 -57.30 6.97 -24.56
CA GLY A 13 -57.84 6.86 -23.20
C GLY A 13 -56.73 6.59 -22.17
N LYS A 14 -56.66 7.37 -21.10
CA LYS A 14 -55.82 7.10 -19.97
C LYS A 14 -56.35 5.89 -19.21
N VAL A 15 -55.48 4.97 -18.82
CA VAL A 15 -55.79 3.78 -18.03
C VAL A 15 -55.06 3.92 -16.68
N THR A 16 -55.80 3.71 -15.61
CA THR A 16 -55.17 3.59 -14.27
C THR A 16 -54.85 2.14 -14.05
N VAL A 17 -53.52 1.87 -13.92
CA VAL A 17 -52.93 0.55 -13.68
C VAL A 17 -52.58 0.45 -12.23
N ARG A 18 -52.95 -0.67 -11.62
CA ARG A 18 -52.53 -1.07 -10.25
C ARG A 18 -51.80 -2.37 -10.33
N GLY A 19 -50.95 -2.65 -9.35
CA GLY A 19 -50.25 -3.93 -9.27
C GLY A 19 -49.35 -4.00 -8.06
N THR A 20 -48.72 -5.14 -7.93
CA THR A 20 -47.76 -5.40 -6.88
C THR A 20 -46.40 -5.71 -7.49
N VAL A 21 -45.36 -5.06 -6.97
CA VAL A 21 -43.97 -5.39 -7.29
C VAL A 21 -43.46 -6.32 -6.17
N SER A 22 -42.97 -7.47 -6.56
CA SER A 22 -42.44 -8.49 -5.63
C SER A 22 -41.15 -9.11 -6.15
N ASP A 23 -40.47 -9.85 -5.30
CA ASP A 23 -39.37 -10.74 -5.67
C ASP A 23 -39.66 -12.18 -5.18
N ALA A 24 -38.69 -13.06 -5.24
CA ALA A 24 -38.80 -14.43 -4.76
C ALA A 24 -39.01 -14.53 -3.22
N THR A 25 -38.76 -13.45 -2.47
CA THR A 25 -38.84 -13.39 -1.01
C THR A 25 -40.06 -12.63 -0.50
N GLY A 26 -40.78 -11.93 -1.36
CA GLY A 26 -42.00 -11.20 -1.00
C GLY A 26 -42.16 -9.83 -1.67
N PRO A 27 -43.09 -8.97 -1.17
CA PRO A 27 -43.32 -7.64 -1.74
C PRO A 27 -42.10 -6.75 -1.64
N LEU A 28 -41.87 -5.93 -2.69
CA LEU A 28 -40.74 -4.98 -2.78
C LEU A 28 -41.24 -3.54 -2.52
N PRO A 29 -41.03 -2.96 -1.36
CA PRO A 29 -41.28 -1.56 -1.09
C PRO A 29 -40.23 -0.65 -1.75
N GLY A 30 -40.66 0.53 -2.21
CA GLY A 30 -39.76 1.53 -2.78
C GLY A 30 -39.38 1.30 -4.25
N ALA A 31 -39.94 0.33 -4.93
CA ALA A 31 -39.76 0.16 -6.37
C ALA A 31 -40.46 1.31 -7.14
N THR A 32 -39.77 1.91 -8.08
CA THR A 32 -40.25 3.01 -8.90
C THR A 32 -40.89 2.45 -10.17
N VAL A 33 -42.13 2.83 -10.43
CA VAL A 33 -42.91 2.47 -11.65
C VAL A 33 -43.17 3.73 -12.41
N TYR A 34 -42.70 3.86 -13.64
CA TYR A 34 -42.87 5.06 -14.45
C TYR A 34 -43.15 4.73 -15.93
N GLU A 35 -43.74 5.70 -16.64
CA GLU A 35 -43.99 5.61 -18.06
C GLU A 35 -42.70 5.73 -18.87
N LYS A 36 -42.44 4.78 -19.77
CA LYS A 36 -41.24 4.80 -20.61
C LYS A 36 -41.20 6.08 -21.47
N GLY A 37 -40.11 6.83 -21.31
CA GLY A 37 -39.93 8.13 -21.98
C GLY A 37 -40.50 9.33 -21.22
N ASN A 38 -41.17 9.12 -20.07
CA ASN A 38 -41.69 10.18 -19.23
C ASN A 38 -41.54 9.86 -17.74
N MET A 39 -40.32 10.02 -17.23
CA MET A 39 -39.98 9.73 -15.83
C MET A 39 -40.77 10.59 -14.81
N SER A 40 -41.29 11.71 -15.20
CA SER A 40 -42.11 12.56 -14.32
C SER A 40 -43.50 11.97 -14.03
N ASN A 41 -44.00 11.06 -14.88
CA ASN A 41 -45.18 10.27 -14.64
C ASN A 41 -44.84 8.92 -14.01
N GLY A 42 -44.58 8.93 -12.70
CA GLY A 42 -44.16 7.76 -11.95
C GLY A 42 -44.88 7.62 -10.61
N SER A 43 -44.84 6.41 -10.05
CA SER A 43 -45.34 6.03 -8.72
C SER A 43 -44.35 5.16 -8.05
N THR A 44 -44.30 5.16 -6.72
CA THR A 44 -43.40 4.27 -5.91
C THR A 44 -44.25 3.23 -5.19
N SER A 45 -43.80 1.99 -5.11
CA SER A 45 -44.49 0.93 -4.37
C SER A 45 -44.45 1.19 -2.87
N ASP A 46 -45.55 0.89 -2.20
CA ASP A 46 -45.73 1.00 -0.74
C ASP A 46 -45.08 -0.16 0.03
N ALA A 47 -45.29 -0.22 1.35
CA ALA A 47 -44.75 -1.26 2.22
C ALA A 47 -45.18 -2.69 1.84
N ASP A 48 -46.33 -2.84 1.18
CA ASP A 48 -46.89 -4.10 0.66
C ASP A 48 -46.51 -4.33 -0.81
N GLY A 49 -45.60 -3.53 -1.38
CA GLY A 49 -45.18 -3.61 -2.77
C GLY A 49 -46.21 -3.08 -3.76
N LYS A 50 -47.34 -2.47 -3.32
CA LYS A 50 -48.44 -2.04 -4.19
C LYS A 50 -48.14 -0.68 -4.83
N TYR A 51 -48.46 -0.53 -6.09
CA TYR A 51 -48.40 0.75 -6.83
C TYR A 51 -49.65 1.08 -7.59
N THR A 52 -49.82 2.34 -7.92
CA THR A 52 -50.89 2.82 -8.79
C THR A 52 -50.35 3.93 -9.69
N ILE A 53 -50.53 3.81 -10.99
CA ILE A 53 -50.08 4.79 -11.99
C ILE A 53 -51.15 4.99 -13.08
N THR A 54 -51.30 6.21 -13.57
CA THR A 54 -52.24 6.50 -14.69
C THR A 54 -51.48 6.89 -15.95
N VAL A 55 -51.58 6.07 -16.98
CA VAL A 55 -50.84 6.20 -18.25
C VAL A 55 -51.75 6.03 -19.48
N PRO A 56 -51.34 6.45 -20.67
CA PRO A 56 -52.04 6.12 -21.92
C PRO A 56 -52.14 4.61 -22.14
N SER A 57 -53.20 4.12 -22.74
CA SER A 57 -53.43 2.68 -22.96
C SER A 57 -52.37 2.01 -23.85
N GLY A 58 -51.62 2.77 -24.65
CA GLY A 58 -50.49 2.28 -25.45
C GLY A 58 -49.14 2.39 -24.80
N ALA A 59 -49.03 2.87 -23.53
CA ALA A 59 -47.80 3.11 -22.83
C ALA A 59 -47.11 1.80 -22.42
N THR A 60 -45.80 1.87 -22.22
CA THR A 60 -44.99 0.84 -21.58
C THR A 60 -44.58 1.36 -20.21
N LEU A 61 -44.80 0.59 -19.17
CA LEU A 61 -44.30 0.87 -17.81
C LEU A 61 -42.88 0.32 -17.70
N VAL A 62 -42.03 1.07 -17.05
CA VAL A 62 -40.71 0.61 -16.58
C VAL A 62 -40.79 0.50 -15.07
N ILE A 63 -40.45 -0.69 -14.54
CA ILE A 63 -40.40 -0.97 -13.12
C ILE A 63 -38.93 -1.11 -12.75
N SER A 64 -38.45 -0.24 -11.90
CA SER A 64 -37.03 -0.17 -11.47
C SER A 64 -36.95 -0.19 -9.95
N CYS A 65 -36.07 -1.00 -9.41
CA CYS A 65 -35.76 -1.06 -7.96
C CYS A 65 -34.26 -1.28 -7.78
N LEU A 66 -33.70 -0.60 -6.81
CA LEU A 66 -32.25 -0.74 -6.50
C LEU A 66 -31.92 -2.20 -6.17
N GLY A 67 -31.01 -2.79 -6.92
CA GLY A 67 -30.62 -4.20 -6.78
C GLY A 67 -31.42 -5.17 -7.64
N TYR A 68 -32.32 -4.70 -8.50
CA TYR A 68 -33.15 -5.52 -9.40
C TYR A 68 -33.00 -5.10 -10.86
N ALA A 69 -33.20 -6.04 -11.78
CA ALA A 69 -33.24 -5.74 -13.21
C ALA A 69 -34.54 -4.96 -13.57
N ASP A 70 -34.39 -3.89 -14.32
CA ASP A 70 -35.55 -3.15 -14.82
C ASP A 70 -36.42 -4.04 -15.68
N ILE A 71 -37.75 -3.98 -15.46
CA ILE A 71 -38.72 -4.73 -16.23
C ILE A 71 -39.57 -3.76 -17.01
N GLU A 72 -39.78 -4.04 -18.29
CA GLU A 72 -40.67 -3.28 -19.16
C GLU A 72 -41.96 -4.04 -19.43
N GLU A 73 -43.13 -3.45 -19.10
CA GLU A 73 -44.45 -4.03 -19.31
C GLU A 73 -45.33 -3.13 -20.13
N LYS A 74 -45.87 -3.66 -21.26
CA LYS A 74 -46.85 -2.93 -22.08
C LYS A 74 -48.22 -2.92 -21.40
N VAL A 75 -48.81 -1.76 -21.21
CA VAL A 75 -50.09 -1.62 -20.51
C VAL A 75 -51.24 -2.24 -21.31
N GLY A 76 -51.44 -1.86 -22.53
CA GLY A 76 -52.60 -2.29 -23.35
C GLY A 76 -53.92 -1.96 -22.64
N SER A 77 -54.81 -2.95 -22.51
CA SER A 77 -56.07 -2.83 -21.79
C SER A 77 -56.01 -3.29 -20.33
N ARG A 78 -54.83 -3.67 -19.83
CA ARG A 78 -54.67 -4.22 -18.50
C ARG A 78 -54.81 -3.15 -17.42
N LYS A 79 -55.61 -3.43 -16.40
CA LYS A 79 -55.80 -2.58 -15.22
C LYS A 79 -55.02 -3.05 -14.00
N VAL A 80 -54.54 -4.30 -14.05
CA VAL A 80 -53.70 -4.90 -13.02
C VAL A 80 -52.45 -5.48 -13.70
N ILE A 81 -51.30 -5.10 -13.23
CA ILE A 81 -50.01 -5.62 -13.70
C ILE A 81 -49.13 -5.91 -12.45
N ASP A 82 -49.06 -7.18 -12.07
CA ASP A 82 -48.18 -7.65 -11.03
C ASP A 82 -46.87 -8.05 -11.66
N VAL A 83 -45.73 -7.66 -11.04
CA VAL A 83 -44.40 -7.87 -11.57
C VAL A 83 -43.54 -8.52 -10.49
N SER A 84 -42.89 -9.63 -10.87
CA SER A 84 -41.89 -10.26 -10.04
C SER A 84 -40.50 -9.88 -10.56
N MET A 85 -39.80 -9.06 -9.82
CA MET A 85 -38.45 -8.63 -10.15
C MET A 85 -37.42 -9.70 -9.79
N LYS A 86 -36.42 -9.86 -10.64
CA LYS A 86 -35.29 -10.74 -10.37
C LYS A 86 -34.12 -9.90 -9.89
N ASP A 87 -33.45 -10.37 -8.85
CA ASP A 87 -32.24 -9.74 -8.36
C ASP A 87 -31.27 -9.47 -9.50
N SER A 88 -30.90 -8.23 -9.68
CA SER A 88 -29.96 -7.83 -10.71
C SER A 88 -28.55 -7.77 -10.16
N PHE A 89 -27.98 -8.93 -9.85
CA PHE A 89 -26.54 -9.01 -9.60
C PHE A 89 -25.71 -8.73 -10.86
N GLU A 90 -26.26 -8.98 -12.02
CA GLU A 90 -25.66 -8.59 -13.30
C GLU A 90 -25.54 -7.06 -13.43
N THR A 91 -26.51 -6.31 -12.94
CA THR A 91 -26.49 -4.83 -13.05
C THR A 91 -25.49 -4.22 -12.07
N LEU A 92 -25.33 -4.78 -10.86
CA LEU A 92 -24.32 -4.31 -9.90
C LEU A 92 -22.90 -4.69 -10.37
N ALA A 93 -22.66 -5.90 -10.83
CA ALA A 93 -21.37 -6.30 -11.37
C ALA A 93 -21.07 -5.64 -12.74
N ALA A 94 -22.11 -5.36 -13.55
CA ALA A 94 -21.96 -4.66 -14.81
C ALA A 94 -21.77 -3.13 -14.65
N SER A 95 -22.23 -2.56 -13.55
CA SER A 95 -22.04 -1.15 -13.20
C SER A 95 -20.77 -0.89 -12.37
N GLU A 96 -20.10 -1.95 -11.91
CA GLU A 96 -18.86 -1.83 -11.16
C GLU A 96 -17.77 -1.25 -12.05
N VAL A 97 -17.32 -0.06 -11.70
CA VAL A 97 -16.31 0.68 -12.44
C VAL A 97 -14.96 0.45 -11.76
N VAL A 98 -13.95 0.14 -12.55
CA VAL A 98 -12.56 -0.04 -12.12
C VAL A 98 -11.74 1.13 -12.66
N SER A 99 -10.95 1.74 -11.81
CA SER A 99 -10.00 2.77 -12.22
C SER A 99 -8.80 2.13 -12.92
N VAL A 100 -8.65 2.39 -14.22
CA VAL A 100 -7.53 1.89 -15.03
C VAL A 100 -6.76 3.06 -15.63
N GLY A 101 -5.84 3.60 -14.86
CA GLY A 101 -5.05 4.76 -15.26
C GLY A 101 -5.88 6.04 -15.29
N TYR A 102 -5.82 6.76 -16.39
CA TYR A 102 -6.47 8.06 -16.58
C TYR A 102 -7.94 7.98 -16.98
N GLY A 103 -8.57 6.82 -16.76
CA GLY A 103 -9.97 6.58 -17.06
C GLY A 103 -10.53 5.49 -16.17
N SER A 104 -11.84 5.32 -16.25
CA SER A 104 -12.53 4.24 -15.58
C SER A 104 -13.23 3.37 -16.62
N VAL A 105 -13.20 2.06 -16.44
CA VAL A 105 -13.79 1.07 -17.35
C VAL A 105 -14.71 0.18 -16.53
N ALA A 106 -15.85 -0.19 -17.10
CA ALA A 106 -16.71 -1.18 -16.46
C ALA A 106 -15.94 -2.50 -16.30
N ARG A 107 -16.08 -3.16 -15.14
CA ARG A 107 -15.34 -4.40 -14.83
C ARG A 107 -15.52 -5.47 -15.92
N ARG A 108 -16.73 -5.57 -16.48
CA ARG A 108 -17.03 -6.49 -17.59
C ARG A 108 -16.19 -6.24 -18.84
N ASP A 109 -15.74 -4.99 -19.06
CA ASP A 109 -15.02 -4.57 -20.26
C ASP A 109 -13.50 -4.63 -20.08
N LEU A 110 -13.00 -4.98 -18.87
CA LEU A 110 -11.57 -5.14 -18.59
C LEU A 110 -10.99 -6.30 -19.40
N THR A 111 -9.83 -6.05 -20.00
CA THR A 111 -9.05 -7.05 -20.76
C THR A 111 -7.81 -7.52 -19.99
N GLY A 112 -7.42 -6.77 -18.95
CA GLY A 112 -6.27 -7.06 -18.10
C GLY A 112 -6.64 -7.71 -16.76
N SER A 113 -5.62 -8.20 -16.02
CA SER A 113 -5.77 -8.78 -14.68
C SER A 113 -5.80 -7.68 -13.62
N VAL A 114 -6.95 -7.45 -13.01
CA VAL A 114 -7.16 -6.47 -11.95
C VAL A 114 -7.77 -7.12 -10.73
N GLY A 115 -7.09 -7.04 -9.60
CA GLY A 115 -7.61 -7.46 -8.30
C GLY A 115 -8.37 -6.31 -7.64
N LYS A 116 -9.59 -6.55 -7.17
CA LYS A 116 -10.36 -5.58 -6.40
C LYS A 116 -10.43 -6.00 -4.94
N VAL A 117 -10.32 -5.03 -4.07
CA VAL A 117 -10.44 -5.20 -2.62
C VAL A 117 -11.80 -4.71 -2.16
N ASN A 118 -12.52 -5.53 -1.41
CA ASN A 118 -13.78 -5.14 -0.79
C ASN A 118 -13.50 -4.31 0.48
N MET A 119 -13.64 -3.00 0.37
CA MET A 119 -13.36 -2.08 1.48
C MET A 119 -14.35 -2.23 2.63
N ASP A 120 -15.61 -2.59 2.39
CA ASP A 120 -16.60 -2.80 3.46
C ASP A 120 -16.21 -3.97 4.37
N GLU A 121 -15.62 -5.03 3.82
CA GLU A 121 -15.10 -6.15 4.59
C GLU A 121 -13.82 -5.80 5.35
N ILE A 122 -12.97 -4.99 4.73
CA ILE A 122 -11.73 -4.51 5.36
C ILE A 122 -12.05 -3.63 6.56
N ILE A 123 -12.93 -2.66 6.42
CA ILE A 123 -13.31 -1.74 7.51
C ILE A 123 -13.86 -2.52 8.71
N LYS A 124 -14.59 -3.63 8.48
CA LYS A 124 -15.09 -4.52 9.56
C LYS A 124 -13.97 -5.23 10.31
N SER A 125 -12.82 -5.49 9.69
CA SER A 125 -11.65 -6.06 10.37
C SER A 125 -10.82 -5.02 11.13
N THR A 126 -11.23 -3.75 11.10
CA THR A 126 -10.60 -2.61 11.80
C THR A 126 -9.08 -2.53 11.65
N PRO A 127 -8.53 -2.55 10.42
CA PRO A 127 -7.10 -2.48 10.21
C PRO A 127 -6.58 -1.11 10.65
N MET A 128 -5.44 -1.08 11.32
CA MET A 128 -4.80 0.15 11.76
C MET A 128 -4.13 0.89 10.60
N ASN A 129 -3.54 0.13 9.66
CA ASN A 129 -2.88 0.65 8.48
C ASN A 129 -3.49 0.04 7.21
N PHE A 130 -3.49 0.82 6.13
CA PHE A 130 -3.96 0.39 4.82
C PHE A 130 -3.19 -0.83 4.28
N ASP A 131 -1.87 -0.84 4.44
CA ASP A 131 -1.01 -1.90 3.92
C ASP A 131 -1.36 -3.27 4.53
N GLN A 132 -1.59 -3.31 5.85
CA GLN A 132 -2.02 -4.53 6.55
C GLN A 132 -3.41 -4.98 6.09
N ALA A 133 -4.26 -4.04 5.69
CA ALA A 133 -5.60 -4.32 5.19
C ALA A 133 -5.60 -5.13 3.89
N LEU A 134 -4.53 -5.08 3.10
CA LEU A 134 -4.38 -5.81 1.84
C LEU A 134 -3.91 -7.26 2.02
N ALA A 135 -3.35 -7.61 3.19
CA ALA A 135 -2.79 -8.93 3.43
C ALA A 135 -3.82 -10.05 3.22
N GLY A 136 -3.52 -11.00 2.32
CA GLY A 136 -4.38 -12.14 1.99
C GLY A 136 -5.67 -11.82 1.22
N ARG A 137 -5.91 -10.54 0.85
CA ARG A 137 -7.16 -10.11 0.18
C ARG A 137 -7.11 -10.21 -1.35
N VAL A 138 -5.94 -10.20 -1.94
CA VAL A 138 -5.75 -10.25 -3.40
C VAL A 138 -4.75 -11.34 -3.76
N ALA A 139 -5.13 -12.24 -4.65
CA ALA A 139 -4.22 -13.27 -5.16
C ALA A 139 -3.04 -12.63 -5.88
N GLY A 140 -1.81 -13.13 -5.64
CA GLY A 140 -0.58 -12.61 -6.22
C GLY A 140 -0.01 -11.36 -5.52
N VAL A 141 -0.63 -10.88 -4.45
CA VAL A 141 -0.13 -9.80 -3.59
C VAL A 141 0.38 -10.39 -2.29
N VAL A 142 1.65 -10.19 -2.02
CA VAL A 142 2.30 -10.62 -0.76
C VAL A 142 2.57 -9.37 0.07
N VAL A 143 2.07 -9.36 1.29
CA VAL A 143 2.27 -8.28 2.26
C VAL A 143 3.02 -8.85 3.45
N THR A 144 4.20 -8.32 3.71
CA THR A 144 5.05 -8.73 4.83
C THR A 144 5.40 -7.52 5.69
N THR A 145 5.36 -7.71 7.00
CA THR A 145 5.87 -6.74 7.97
C THR A 145 7.22 -7.24 8.48
N SER A 146 8.23 -6.39 8.52
CA SER A 146 9.59 -6.79 8.88
C SER A 146 9.74 -7.08 10.36
N ASP A 147 9.15 -6.26 11.22
CA ASP A 147 9.48 -6.25 12.64
C ASP A 147 8.27 -6.07 13.58
N GLY A 148 7.09 -5.84 13.03
CA GLY A 148 5.87 -5.64 13.82
C GLY A 148 5.83 -4.34 14.63
N GLN A 149 6.76 -3.40 14.40
CA GLN A 149 6.71 -2.07 15.03
C GLN A 149 5.42 -1.35 14.64
N VAL A 150 4.76 -0.72 15.61
CA VAL A 150 3.58 0.10 15.33
C VAL A 150 3.94 1.27 14.41
N GLY A 151 3.09 1.50 13.41
CA GLY A 151 3.34 2.55 12.41
C GLY A 151 4.42 2.23 11.37
N SER A 152 5.01 1.01 11.38
CA SER A 152 5.90 0.57 10.30
C SER A 152 5.12 0.29 9.02
N GLU A 153 5.77 0.55 7.89
CA GLU A 153 5.22 0.25 6.57
C GLU A 153 5.37 -1.24 6.27
N ALA A 154 4.37 -1.84 5.63
CA ALA A 154 4.49 -3.20 5.15
C ALA A 154 5.19 -3.23 3.79
N ASN A 155 6.01 -4.25 3.58
CA ASN A 155 6.57 -4.53 2.27
C ASN A 155 5.53 -5.26 1.42
N ILE A 156 5.09 -4.61 0.33
CA ILE A 156 4.12 -5.16 -0.61
C ILE A 156 4.84 -5.53 -1.91
N VAL A 157 4.66 -6.79 -2.33
CA VAL A 157 5.21 -7.31 -3.58
C VAL A 157 4.08 -7.92 -4.41
N ILE A 158 4.00 -7.54 -5.68
CA ILE A 158 3.01 -8.04 -6.64
C ILE A 158 3.71 -8.93 -7.67
N ARG A 159 3.33 -10.23 -7.71
CA ARG A 159 3.87 -11.21 -8.67
C ARG A 159 5.39 -11.36 -8.62
N GLY A 160 5.97 -11.27 -7.40
CA GLY A 160 7.39 -11.48 -7.13
C GLY A 160 8.28 -10.26 -7.42
N ASN A 161 9.54 -10.37 -7.01
CA ASN A 161 10.53 -9.32 -7.18
C ASN A 161 10.98 -9.21 -8.64
N ASN A 162 11.17 -7.99 -9.11
CA ASN A 162 11.61 -7.70 -10.48
C ASN A 162 13.06 -7.22 -10.55
N SER A 163 13.62 -6.74 -9.46
CA SER A 163 14.99 -6.29 -9.36
C SER A 163 15.74 -7.01 -8.24
N LEU A 164 17.06 -7.08 -8.32
CA LEU A 164 17.92 -7.67 -7.29
C LEU A 164 18.33 -6.66 -6.22
N THR A 165 18.58 -5.42 -6.62
CA THR A 165 19.11 -4.38 -5.73
C THR A 165 18.19 -3.19 -5.58
N GLN A 166 17.24 -2.99 -6.52
CA GLN A 166 16.32 -1.88 -6.47
C GLN A 166 14.99 -2.29 -5.82
N SER A 167 14.24 -1.30 -5.34
CA SER A 167 12.94 -1.53 -4.69
C SER A 167 11.96 -2.22 -5.63
N SER A 168 11.35 -3.31 -5.17
CA SER A 168 10.25 -4.02 -5.85
C SER A 168 8.86 -3.57 -5.39
N ALA A 169 8.76 -2.47 -4.61
CA ALA A 169 7.49 -1.93 -4.16
C ALA A 169 6.60 -1.48 -5.34
N PRO A 170 5.28 -1.68 -5.28
CA PRO A 170 4.36 -1.21 -6.31
C PRO A 170 4.28 0.32 -6.35
N LEU A 171 3.77 0.85 -7.45
CA LEU A 171 3.36 2.25 -7.52
C LEU A 171 2.00 2.42 -6.86
N TYR A 172 1.86 3.42 -6.00
CA TYR A 172 0.55 3.83 -5.49
C TYR A 172 0.01 4.98 -6.32
N VAL A 173 -1.28 4.92 -6.63
CA VAL A 173 -2.00 6.01 -7.31
C VAL A 173 -3.20 6.37 -6.46
N ILE A 174 -3.16 7.53 -5.83
CA ILE A 174 -4.19 7.98 -4.89
C ILE A 174 -4.99 9.10 -5.52
N ASP A 175 -6.27 8.85 -5.79
CA ASP A 175 -7.16 9.80 -6.48
C ASP A 175 -6.58 10.32 -7.82
N GLY A 176 -5.79 9.48 -8.51
CA GLY A 176 -5.13 9.82 -9.76
C GLY A 176 -3.71 10.39 -9.60
N PHE A 177 -3.23 10.64 -8.38
CA PHE A 177 -1.88 11.11 -8.14
C PHE A 177 -0.92 9.94 -7.86
N PRO A 178 0.08 9.68 -8.73
CA PRO A 178 1.06 8.62 -8.50
C PRO A 178 2.09 9.04 -7.46
N THR A 179 2.30 8.17 -6.47
CA THR A 179 3.24 8.38 -5.37
C THR A 179 4.01 7.10 -5.05
N GLU A 180 5.21 7.24 -4.52
CA GLU A 180 5.98 6.11 -4.05
C GLU A 180 5.65 5.77 -2.58
N SER A 181 5.91 4.57 -2.17
CA SER A 181 5.41 3.77 -1.05
C SER A 181 4.96 4.43 0.27
N SER A 182 5.70 5.38 0.80
CA SER A 182 5.52 5.85 2.19
C SER A 182 4.21 6.59 2.48
N PHE A 183 3.49 6.96 1.45
CA PHE A 183 2.29 7.79 1.58
C PHE A 183 0.99 7.01 1.82
N ALA A 184 0.89 5.79 1.32
CA ALA A 184 -0.34 4.99 1.46
C ALA A 184 -0.68 4.74 2.93
N SER A 185 0.33 4.60 3.79
CA SER A 185 0.16 4.44 5.25
C SER A 185 -0.40 5.69 5.95
N SER A 186 -0.34 6.87 5.30
CA SER A 186 -0.87 8.11 5.85
C SER A 186 -2.40 8.23 5.73
N ILE A 187 -3.04 7.44 4.86
CA ILE A 187 -4.48 7.47 4.61
C ILE A 187 -5.21 6.59 5.62
N SER A 188 -6.30 7.13 6.16
CA SER A 188 -7.21 6.32 6.98
C SER A 188 -7.95 5.30 6.10
N PRO A 189 -7.97 4.00 6.45
CA PRO A 189 -8.77 3.01 5.73
C PRO A 189 -10.26 3.39 5.62
N ALA A 190 -10.79 4.13 6.60
CA ALA A 190 -12.18 4.61 6.60
C ALA A 190 -12.48 5.63 5.48
N ASP A 191 -11.47 6.32 4.95
CA ASP A 191 -11.61 7.30 3.87
C ASP A 191 -11.53 6.68 2.48
N ILE A 192 -11.19 5.40 2.37
CA ILE A 192 -11.03 4.70 1.11
C ILE A 192 -12.40 4.17 0.63
N GLU A 193 -12.71 4.39 -0.63
CA GLU A 193 -13.90 3.87 -1.32
C GLU A 193 -13.59 2.54 -2.03
N SER A 194 -12.48 2.50 -2.79
CA SER A 194 -12.05 1.29 -3.49
C SER A 194 -10.53 1.20 -3.61
N VAL A 195 -10.05 -0.03 -3.70
CA VAL A 195 -8.66 -0.33 -4.03
C VAL A 195 -8.65 -1.33 -5.18
N ASP A 196 -8.00 -0.93 -6.26
CA ASP A 196 -7.81 -1.75 -7.44
C ASP A 196 -6.32 -2.05 -7.61
N VAL A 197 -5.96 -3.33 -7.76
CA VAL A 197 -4.57 -3.77 -7.93
C VAL A 197 -4.36 -4.20 -9.37
N LEU A 198 -3.61 -3.40 -10.13
CA LEU A 198 -3.25 -3.68 -11.53
C LEU A 198 -2.02 -4.58 -11.53
N LYS A 199 -2.19 -5.84 -11.95
CA LYS A 199 -1.17 -6.88 -11.81
C LYS A 199 -0.46 -7.23 -13.12
N ASP A 200 -1.08 -6.95 -14.27
CA ASP A 200 -0.51 -7.24 -15.58
C ASP A 200 -0.02 -5.98 -16.31
N ALA A 201 0.85 -6.20 -17.31
CA ALA A 201 1.43 -5.11 -18.07
C ALA A 201 0.39 -4.32 -18.87
N SER A 202 -0.70 -4.94 -19.37
CA SER A 202 -1.73 -4.23 -20.14
C SER A 202 -2.48 -3.22 -19.30
N ALA A 203 -2.79 -3.55 -18.03
CA ALA A 203 -3.43 -2.64 -17.09
C ALA A 203 -2.46 -1.58 -16.53
N SER A 204 -1.18 -1.96 -16.28
CA SER A 204 -0.20 -1.08 -15.64
C SER A 204 0.65 -0.26 -16.62
N ALA A 205 0.74 -0.63 -17.91
CA ALA A 205 1.56 0.07 -18.93
C ALA A 205 1.21 1.56 -19.09
N ILE A 206 -0.03 1.95 -18.80
CA ILE A 206 -0.44 3.37 -18.82
C ILE A 206 0.35 4.22 -17.81
N TYR A 207 0.89 3.59 -16.74
CA TYR A 207 1.77 4.21 -15.75
C TYR A 207 3.26 4.09 -16.11
N GLY A 208 3.57 3.38 -17.23
CA GLY A 208 4.88 3.34 -17.90
C GLY A 208 6.01 2.91 -16.98
N ALA A 209 7.00 3.79 -16.87
CA ALA A 209 8.26 3.61 -16.16
C ALA A 209 8.17 3.21 -14.69
N ARG A 210 7.00 3.26 -14.08
CA ARG A 210 6.77 2.94 -12.67
C ARG A 210 5.81 1.77 -12.47
N GLY A 211 5.24 1.25 -13.58
CA GLY A 211 4.26 0.17 -13.56
C GLY A 211 4.83 -1.24 -13.48
N ALA A 212 6.16 -1.43 -13.59
CA ALA A 212 6.81 -2.75 -13.64
C ALA A 212 6.53 -3.64 -12.41
N ASN A 213 6.43 -3.05 -11.24
CA ASN A 213 6.18 -3.74 -9.98
C ASN A 213 4.67 -3.87 -9.65
N GLY A 214 3.79 -3.54 -10.62
CA GLY A 214 2.35 -3.42 -10.41
C GLY A 214 1.95 -2.06 -9.87
N VAL A 215 0.64 -1.80 -9.86
CA VAL A 215 0.07 -0.51 -9.44
C VAL A 215 -1.10 -0.76 -8.50
N ILE A 216 -1.11 -0.06 -7.38
CA ILE A 216 -2.22 -0.04 -6.42
C ILE A 216 -2.95 1.29 -6.58
N VAL A 217 -4.15 1.25 -7.12
CA VAL A 217 -5.00 2.43 -7.34
C VAL A 217 -5.96 2.55 -6.16
N ILE A 218 -5.85 3.64 -5.41
CA ILE A 218 -6.67 3.96 -4.26
C ILE A 218 -7.62 5.10 -4.64
N THR A 219 -8.91 4.84 -4.61
CA THR A 219 -9.94 5.87 -4.77
C THR A 219 -10.54 6.16 -3.41
N THR A 220 -10.60 7.43 -3.05
CA THR A 220 -11.17 7.83 -1.77
C THR A 220 -12.62 8.27 -1.89
N LYS A 221 -13.34 8.22 -0.78
CA LYS A 221 -14.76 8.59 -0.71
C LYS A 221 -14.99 10.01 -1.18
N ARG A 222 -15.96 10.19 -2.06
CA ARG A 222 -16.37 11.48 -2.62
C ARG A 222 -17.72 11.93 -2.05
N GLY A 223 -18.07 13.18 -2.31
CA GLY A 223 -19.40 13.70 -2.02
C GLY A 223 -20.48 13.00 -2.83
N SER A 224 -21.66 12.86 -2.26
CA SER A 224 -22.83 12.30 -2.93
C SER A 224 -23.96 13.33 -2.99
N GLN A 225 -24.79 13.24 -4.03
CA GLN A 225 -25.97 14.10 -4.18
C GLN A 225 -26.93 13.97 -2.98
N GLY A 226 -27.48 15.08 -2.52
CA GLY A 226 -28.51 15.12 -1.49
C GLY A 226 -28.07 15.77 -0.17
N LYS A 227 -28.84 15.54 0.88
CA LYS A 227 -28.58 16.12 2.21
C LYS A 227 -27.25 15.64 2.80
N ALA A 228 -26.63 16.47 3.60
CA ALA A 228 -25.42 16.12 4.34
C ALA A 228 -25.62 14.86 5.18
N LYS A 229 -24.73 13.90 5.04
CA LYS A 229 -24.65 12.69 5.85
C LYS A 229 -23.41 12.77 6.72
N VAL A 230 -23.58 12.55 8.01
CA VAL A 230 -22.50 12.49 8.98
C VAL A 230 -22.26 11.01 9.32
N ASN A 231 -21.03 10.55 9.15
CA ASN A 231 -20.63 9.22 9.59
C ASN A 231 -19.60 9.39 10.70
N PHE A 232 -19.78 8.66 11.78
CA PHE A 232 -18.83 8.56 12.88
C PHE A 232 -18.54 7.08 13.12
N SER A 233 -17.26 6.74 13.22
CA SER A 233 -16.82 5.41 13.65
C SER A 233 -15.75 5.53 14.71
N ALA A 234 -15.82 4.65 15.69
CA ALA A 234 -14.82 4.52 16.74
C ALA A 234 -14.53 3.03 16.96
N SER A 235 -13.28 2.67 17.13
CA SER A 235 -12.86 1.32 17.48
C SER A 235 -11.77 1.33 18.53
N TRP A 236 -11.85 0.36 19.43
CA TRP A 236 -10.86 0.11 20.47
C TRP A 236 -10.38 -1.33 20.31
N SER A 237 -9.09 -1.54 20.43
CA SER A 237 -8.51 -2.87 20.35
C SER A 237 -7.48 -3.09 21.45
N ALA A 238 -7.40 -4.34 21.92
CA ALA A 238 -6.35 -4.81 22.80
C ALA A 238 -5.47 -5.80 22.03
N GLY A 239 -4.16 -5.62 22.07
CA GLY A 239 -3.17 -6.46 21.40
C GLY A 239 -2.26 -7.16 22.42
N LYS A 240 -1.90 -8.40 22.12
CA LYS A 240 -0.97 -9.20 22.91
C LYS A 240 -0.06 -9.98 21.98
N ILE A 241 1.18 -10.23 22.41
CA ILE A 241 2.07 -11.14 21.65
C ILE A 241 1.38 -12.49 21.45
N ALA A 242 1.35 -12.98 20.21
CA ALA A 242 0.68 -14.23 19.88
C ALA A 242 1.51 -15.43 20.31
N ASN A 243 2.82 -15.41 20.00
CA ASN A 243 3.76 -16.45 20.36
C ASN A 243 5.05 -15.81 20.83
N LYS A 244 5.65 -16.36 21.87
CA LYS A 244 7.01 -16.06 22.30
C LYS A 244 7.99 -17.04 21.65
N MET A 245 9.23 -16.64 21.55
CA MET A 245 10.32 -17.56 21.22
C MET A 245 10.56 -18.50 22.41
N ASP A 246 10.71 -19.79 22.15
CA ASP A 246 11.15 -20.72 23.16
C ASP A 246 12.63 -20.47 23.46
N VAL A 247 12.90 -19.98 24.66
CA VAL A 247 14.25 -19.72 25.18
C VAL A 247 14.56 -20.68 26.32
N LEU A 248 15.84 -20.89 26.61
CA LEU A 248 16.26 -21.75 27.69
C LEU A 248 15.83 -21.16 29.04
N ASN A 249 15.40 -22.04 29.96
CA ASN A 249 15.25 -21.70 31.38
C ASN A 249 16.60 -21.55 32.03
N GLY A 250 16.66 -21.11 33.30
CA GLY A 250 17.91 -20.90 34.02
C GLY A 250 18.80 -22.14 34.13
N TYR A 251 18.25 -23.31 34.42
CA TYR A 251 18.98 -24.56 34.54
C TYR A 251 19.56 -25.02 33.19
N ASP A 252 18.73 -25.04 32.13
CA ASP A 252 19.18 -25.45 30.82
C ASP A 252 20.20 -24.48 30.22
N PHE A 253 20.11 -23.20 30.56
CA PHE A 253 21.08 -22.18 30.16
C PHE A 253 22.46 -22.47 30.83
N VAL A 254 22.49 -22.69 32.14
CA VAL A 254 23.73 -23.03 32.86
C VAL A 254 24.34 -24.32 32.35
N ARG A 255 23.53 -25.34 32.06
CA ARG A 255 23.98 -26.59 31.47
C ARG A 255 24.65 -26.38 30.09
N LEU A 256 24.05 -25.58 29.23
CA LEU A 256 24.59 -25.25 27.91
C LEU A 256 25.89 -24.46 28.03
N ASP A 257 25.95 -23.48 28.95
CA ASP A 257 27.15 -22.65 29.18
C ASP A 257 28.31 -23.49 29.68
N GLU A 258 28.04 -24.44 30.55
CA GLU A 258 29.06 -25.42 31.00
C GLU A 258 29.54 -26.30 29.84
N GLU A 259 28.64 -26.86 29.04
CA GLU A 259 29.01 -27.69 27.89
C GLU A 259 29.84 -26.87 26.88
N TYR A 260 29.51 -25.61 26.67
CA TYR A 260 30.25 -24.71 25.81
C TYR A 260 31.64 -24.41 26.37
N ALA A 261 31.79 -24.11 27.68
CA ALA A 261 33.03 -23.81 28.33
C ALA A 261 34.01 -25.01 28.29
N GLN A 262 33.51 -26.21 28.61
CA GLN A 262 34.30 -27.43 28.54
C GLN A 262 34.80 -27.76 27.12
N ASN A 263 33.97 -27.54 26.11
CA ASN A 263 34.35 -27.84 24.73
C ASN A 263 35.27 -26.78 24.09
N THR A 264 35.26 -25.53 24.57
CA THR A 264 36.01 -24.42 23.97
C THR A 264 37.28 -24.07 24.75
N THR A 265 37.23 -24.08 26.06
CA THR A 265 38.35 -23.66 26.93
C THR A 265 38.91 -24.78 27.80
N SER A 266 38.25 -25.95 27.84
CA SER A 266 38.58 -27.09 28.74
C SER A 266 38.56 -26.69 30.22
N THR A 267 37.74 -25.68 30.57
CA THR A 267 37.55 -25.18 31.94
C THR A 267 36.06 -25.17 32.27
N HIS A 268 35.72 -25.13 33.54
CA HIS A 268 34.37 -24.96 33.98
C HIS A 268 33.81 -23.55 33.63
N SER A 269 32.56 -23.47 33.43
CA SER A 269 31.81 -22.22 33.22
C SER A 269 31.93 -21.33 34.49
N GLY A 270 31.86 -20.01 34.30
CA GLY A 270 31.83 -19.06 35.41
C GLY A 270 30.63 -19.24 36.36
N TYR A 271 29.65 -20.05 35.97
CA TYR A 271 28.53 -20.41 36.84
C TYR A 271 28.93 -21.35 37.99
N PHE A 272 29.96 -22.17 37.83
CA PHE A 272 30.42 -23.10 38.84
C PHE A 272 31.47 -22.52 39.76
N THR A 273 31.99 -21.34 39.46
CA THR A 273 33.04 -20.71 40.26
C THR A 273 32.51 -20.02 41.51
N GLY A 274 33.26 -20.07 42.60
CA GLY A 274 32.94 -19.43 43.87
C GLY A 274 34.18 -19.07 44.67
N TYR A 275 34.03 -18.82 45.98
CA TYR A 275 35.12 -18.61 46.92
C TYR A 275 34.97 -19.63 48.05
N ASP A 276 36.06 -20.33 48.38
CA ASP A 276 36.08 -21.24 49.49
C ASP A 276 36.07 -20.54 50.85
N GLU A 277 36.04 -21.31 51.96
CA GLU A 277 36.03 -20.76 53.33
C GLU A 277 37.24 -19.90 53.68
N THR A 278 38.34 -20.05 52.91
CA THR A 278 39.56 -19.25 53.08
C THR A 278 39.58 -17.98 52.24
N GLY A 279 38.55 -17.77 51.39
CA GLY A 279 38.46 -16.67 50.42
C GLY A 279 39.31 -16.94 49.16
N ALA A 280 39.77 -18.17 48.93
CA ALA A 280 40.43 -18.54 47.69
C ALA A 280 39.38 -18.84 46.60
N TYR A 281 39.72 -18.48 45.36
CA TYR A 281 38.85 -18.71 44.22
C TYR A 281 38.85 -20.18 43.84
N ASP A 282 37.63 -20.79 43.85
CA ASP A 282 37.41 -22.18 43.53
C ASP A 282 36.58 -22.27 42.22
N TYR A 283 37.08 -23.02 41.26
CA TYR A 283 36.43 -23.18 39.94
C TYR A 283 35.29 -24.20 39.95
N ASP A 284 35.24 -25.10 40.98
CA ASP A 284 34.27 -26.18 41.14
C ASP A 284 33.36 -25.99 42.38
N PHE A 285 33.19 -24.73 42.83
CA PHE A 285 32.47 -24.41 44.08
C PHE A 285 30.97 -24.74 44.01
N TYR A 286 30.36 -24.51 42.86
CA TYR A 286 28.95 -24.85 42.59
C TYR A 286 28.85 -25.98 41.58
N SER A 287 27.74 -26.72 41.62
CA SER A 287 27.40 -27.79 40.70
C SER A 287 26.14 -27.44 39.91
N LEU A 288 25.83 -28.18 38.88
CA LEU A 288 24.59 -27.98 38.10
C LEU A 288 23.33 -28.18 38.97
N ASP A 289 23.43 -29.08 40.00
CA ASP A 289 22.29 -29.37 40.88
C ASP A 289 21.93 -28.14 41.75
N ASP A 290 22.84 -27.23 41.99
CA ASP A 290 22.60 -26.00 42.74
C ASP A 290 21.70 -25.01 41.97
N TYR A 291 21.55 -25.20 40.65
CA TYR A 291 20.72 -24.38 39.78
C TYR A 291 19.35 -24.97 39.54
N VAL A 292 19.02 -26.12 40.13
CA VAL A 292 17.69 -26.75 39.96
C VAL A 292 16.64 -25.89 40.63
N ASP A 293 15.52 -25.65 39.93
CA ASP A 293 14.35 -24.89 40.41
C ASP A 293 14.63 -23.45 40.88
N LEU A 294 15.76 -22.86 40.52
CA LEU A 294 16.01 -21.47 40.81
C LEU A 294 15.16 -20.52 39.96
N PRO A 295 14.76 -19.36 40.51
CA PRO A 295 14.12 -18.33 39.72
C PRO A 295 15.02 -17.86 38.59
N TYR A 296 14.38 -17.63 37.42
CA TYR A 296 15.06 -17.07 36.25
C TYR A 296 14.17 -16.00 35.61
N VAL A 297 14.74 -15.17 34.72
CA VAL A 297 14.03 -14.09 34.04
C VAL A 297 13.77 -14.49 32.57
N ASP A 298 12.50 -14.56 32.15
CA ASP A 298 12.15 -14.49 30.74
C ASP A 298 12.14 -13.02 30.34
N TRP A 299 13.19 -12.60 29.62
CA TRP A 299 13.32 -11.22 29.17
C TRP A 299 12.22 -10.78 28.22
N GLN A 300 11.54 -11.71 27.59
CA GLN A 300 10.37 -11.40 26.77
C GLN A 300 9.22 -10.82 27.62
N ASP A 301 9.06 -11.29 28.86
CA ASP A 301 8.06 -10.74 29.78
C ASP A 301 8.40 -9.32 30.27
N GLN A 302 9.68 -8.95 30.22
CA GLN A 302 10.12 -7.60 30.60
C GLN A 302 9.93 -6.58 29.50
N VAL A 303 9.89 -7.01 28.20
CA VAL A 303 9.79 -6.12 27.05
C VAL A 303 8.43 -6.15 26.38
N TYR A 304 7.60 -7.18 26.58
CA TYR A 304 6.26 -7.24 26.00
C TYR A 304 5.21 -6.82 27.01
N ARG A 305 4.17 -6.15 26.51
CA ARG A 305 3.00 -5.75 27.27
C ARG A 305 1.71 -6.00 26.50
N THR A 306 0.58 -6.01 27.20
CA THR A 306 -0.73 -5.85 26.56
C THR A 306 -0.86 -4.39 26.10
N SER A 307 -1.12 -4.21 24.81
CA SER A 307 -1.30 -2.89 24.19
C SER A 307 -2.77 -2.54 24.05
N PHE A 308 -3.09 -1.25 24.06
CA PHE A 308 -4.43 -0.73 23.76
C PHE A 308 -4.32 0.29 22.62
N SER A 309 -5.26 0.23 21.70
CA SER A 309 -5.30 1.14 20.56
C SER A 309 -6.72 1.68 20.38
N GLN A 310 -6.81 2.92 19.90
CA GLN A 310 -8.06 3.64 19.67
C GLN A 310 -7.99 4.29 18.29
N ASN A 311 -9.06 4.18 17.54
CA ASN A 311 -9.18 4.78 16.22
C ASN A 311 -10.55 5.47 16.09
N TYR A 312 -10.53 6.74 15.73
CA TYR A 312 -11.72 7.57 15.55
C TYR A 312 -11.73 8.12 14.13
N ASN A 313 -12.87 8.07 13.48
CA ASN A 313 -13.08 8.70 12.19
C ASN A 313 -14.44 9.42 12.18
N VAL A 314 -14.45 10.65 11.68
CA VAL A 314 -15.66 11.40 11.40
C VAL A 314 -15.62 11.91 9.96
N SER A 315 -16.71 11.75 9.24
CA SER A 315 -16.83 12.29 7.89
C SER A 315 -18.20 12.91 7.66
N VAL A 316 -18.19 13.98 6.86
CA VAL A 316 -19.41 14.68 6.43
C VAL A 316 -19.38 14.71 4.91
N SER A 317 -20.38 14.10 4.29
CA SER A 317 -20.52 14.07 2.83
C SER A 317 -21.89 14.58 2.40
N GLY A 318 -21.96 15.27 1.27
CA GLY A 318 -23.21 15.80 0.76
C GLY A 318 -23.03 16.49 -0.57
N GLY A 319 -24.11 17.12 -1.03
CA GLY A 319 -24.11 17.89 -2.27
C GLY A 319 -25.46 18.50 -2.55
N SER A 320 -25.53 19.41 -3.53
CA SER A 320 -26.80 19.99 -3.97
C SER A 320 -27.72 18.94 -4.59
N ALA A 321 -29.02 19.16 -4.55
CA ALA A 321 -30.00 18.27 -5.17
C ALA A 321 -29.83 18.14 -6.70
N LYS A 322 -29.16 19.11 -7.34
CA LYS A 322 -28.82 19.10 -8.78
C LYS A 322 -27.42 18.57 -9.05
N ALA A 323 -26.69 18.16 -8.01
CA ALA A 323 -25.29 17.78 -8.07
C ALA A 323 -24.35 18.87 -8.63
N ASP A 324 -24.72 20.15 -8.51
CA ASP A 324 -23.85 21.25 -8.92
C ASP A 324 -22.59 21.33 -8.06
N ASN A 325 -22.70 20.97 -6.77
CA ASN A 325 -21.57 20.80 -5.88
C ASN A 325 -21.68 19.49 -5.11
N LEU A 326 -20.56 18.82 -4.90
CA LEU A 326 -20.42 17.61 -4.10
C LEU A 326 -19.22 17.79 -3.16
N TYR A 327 -19.35 17.38 -1.93
CA TYR A 327 -18.27 17.49 -0.96
C TYR A 327 -18.18 16.29 -0.03
N ASN A 328 -16.98 15.96 0.35
CA ASN A 328 -16.66 15.03 1.45
C ASN A 328 -15.52 15.64 2.26
N VAL A 329 -15.72 15.76 3.56
CA VAL A 329 -14.71 16.21 4.51
C VAL A 329 -14.61 15.15 5.57
N SER A 330 -13.40 14.66 5.84
CA SER A 330 -13.13 13.67 6.88
C SER A 330 -11.98 14.08 7.78
N PHE A 331 -12.04 13.58 9.01
CA PHE A 331 -10.97 13.67 9.99
C PHE A 331 -10.83 12.33 10.69
N SER A 332 -9.59 11.85 10.87
CA SER A 332 -9.32 10.64 11.64
C SER A 332 -8.19 10.84 12.64
N ALA A 333 -8.30 10.16 13.77
CA ALA A 333 -7.31 10.13 14.85
C ALA A 333 -7.08 8.67 15.25
N LEU A 334 -5.85 8.20 15.15
CA LEU A 334 -5.37 6.89 15.57
C LEU A 334 -4.34 7.06 16.67
N ASP A 335 -4.54 6.38 17.79
CA ASP A 335 -3.56 6.24 18.87
C ASP A 335 -3.38 4.75 19.14
N GLN A 336 -2.18 4.24 18.85
CA GLN A 336 -1.83 2.84 18.90
C GLN A 336 -0.61 2.63 19.81
N ASN A 337 -0.83 2.01 20.95
CA ASN A 337 0.27 1.54 21.78
C ASN A 337 0.86 0.25 21.21
N GLY A 338 2.18 0.13 21.20
CA GLY A 338 2.87 -1.10 20.80
C GLY A 338 2.83 -2.16 21.87
N ILE A 339 2.97 -3.42 21.46
CA ILE A 339 3.18 -4.57 22.36
C ILE A 339 4.57 -4.55 23.00
N LEU A 340 5.52 -3.85 22.39
CA LEU A 340 6.81 -3.53 23.01
C LEU A 340 6.65 -2.36 23.98
N VAL A 341 7.30 -2.43 25.16
CA VAL A 341 7.33 -1.31 26.11
C VAL A 341 7.96 -0.09 25.44
N ALA A 342 7.57 1.12 25.86
CA ALA A 342 8.07 2.39 25.34
C ALA A 342 7.87 2.60 23.82
N SER A 343 6.97 1.87 23.17
CA SER A 343 6.63 2.09 21.77
C SER A 343 5.18 2.51 21.58
N ASP A 344 4.94 3.51 20.75
CA ASP A 344 3.61 3.99 20.38
C ASP A 344 3.61 4.65 18.99
N PHE A 345 2.43 4.76 18.41
CA PHE A 345 2.17 5.40 17.14
C PHE A 345 0.90 6.23 17.21
N GLN A 346 0.99 7.48 16.81
CA GLN A 346 -0.15 8.38 16.72
C GLN A 346 -0.26 8.94 15.31
N ARG A 347 -1.49 8.99 14.77
CA ARG A 347 -1.75 9.60 13.47
C ARG A 347 -3.00 10.46 13.52
N TYR A 348 -2.87 11.69 13.06
CA TYR A 348 -3.97 12.60 12.81
C TYR A 348 -4.01 12.91 11.31
N SER A 349 -5.15 12.71 10.67
CA SER A 349 -5.29 13.00 9.25
C SER A 349 -6.63 13.68 8.96
N GLY A 350 -6.60 14.58 7.97
CA GLY A 350 -7.76 15.28 7.46
C GLY A 350 -7.77 15.27 5.95
N LYS A 351 -8.97 15.15 5.36
CA LYS A 351 -9.16 15.11 3.93
C LYS A 351 -10.37 15.93 3.50
N VAL A 352 -10.25 16.59 2.36
CA VAL A 352 -11.32 17.34 1.71
C VAL A 352 -11.38 16.95 0.23
N ASN A 353 -12.54 16.50 -0.21
CA ASN A 353 -12.86 16.28 -1.61
C ASN A 353 -14.01 17.23 -1.98
N PHE A 354 -13.83 18.04 -2.99
CA PHE A 354 -14.83 18.98 -3.47
C PHE A 354 -14.92 18.90 -5.00
N THR A 355 -16.12 18.73 -5.52
CA THR A 355 -16.42 18.78 -6.94
C THR A 355 -17.43 19.89 -7.19
N GLN A 356 -17.13 20.80 -8.11
CA GLN A 356 -18.03 21.84 -8.59
C GLN A 356 -18.32 21.60 -10.06
N ASN A 357 -19.61 21.41 -10.39
CA ASN A 357 -20.08 21.33 -11.74
C ASN A 357 -20.57 22.68 -12.22
N PHE A 358 -20.08 23.16 -13.36
CA PHE A 358 -20.50 24.38 -14.03
C PHE A 358 -21.36 23.98 -15.24
N GLY A 359 -22.64 23.72 -14.99
CA GLY A 359 -23.55 23.13 -15.95
C GLY A 359 -23.19 21.67 -16.28
N LYS A 360 -23.46 21.25 -17.53
CA LYS A 360 -23.25 19.83 -17.92
C LYS A 360 -21.87 19.54 -18.53
N LYS A 361 -21.12 20.59 -18.89
CA LYS A 361 -19.89 20.42 -19.69
C LYS A 361 -18.59 20.64 -18.95
N VAL A 362 -18.60 21.36 -17.84
CA VAL A 362 -17.38 21.71 -17.11
C VAL A 362 -17.53 21.27 -15.67
N SER A 363 -16.50 20.61 -15.14
CA SER A 363 -16.39 20.33 -13.72
C SER A 363 -14.97 20.60 -13.21
N LEU A 364 -14.89 21.05 -11.98
CA LEU A 364 -13.65 21.25 -11.22
C LEU A 364 -13.65 20.33 -10.02
N ASP A 365 -12.66 19.45 -9.95
CA ASP A 365 -12.38 18.60 -8.80
C ASP A 365 -11.22 19.18 -8.01
N ILE A 366 -11.34 19.29 -6.69
CA ILE A 366 -10.30 19.72 -5.77
C ILE A 366 -10.18 18.68 -4.67
N ILE A 367 -8.99 18.17 -4.45
CA ILE A 367 -8.68 17.20 -3.40
C ILE A 367 -7.52 17.73 -2.57
N GLY A 368 -7.69 17.76 -1.27
CA GLY A 368 -6.65 18.11 -0.31
C GLY A 368 -6.58 17.08 0.81
N SER A 369 -5.39 16.72 1.23
CA SER A 369 -5.17 15.86 2.39
C SER A 369 -3.97 16.31 3.20
N PHE A 370 -4.08 16.12 4.51
CA PHE A 370 -3.00 16.34 5.47
C PHE A 370 -2.95 15.15 6.42
N SER A 371 -1.75 14.74 6.77
CA SER A 371 -1.54 13.73 7.82
C SER A 371 -0.27 14.05 8.60
N ARG A 372 -0.35 13.93 9.93
CA ARG A 372 0.81 13.91 10.83
C ARG A 372 0.84 12.57 11.55
N ALA A 373 1.94 11.85 11.42
CA ALA A 373 2.21 10.61 12.13
C ALA A 373 3.43 10.76 13.03
N THR A 374 3.30 10.31 14.27
CA THR A 374 4.39 10.29 15.25
C THR A 374 4.60 8.84 15.69
N THR A 375 5.82 8.34 15.54
CA THR A 375 6.24 7.02 16.04
C THR A 375 7.28 7.22 17.13
N ASN A 376 7.06 6.66 18.29
CA ASN A 376 8.02 6.64 19.39
C ASN A 376 8.52 5.21 19.62
N GLY A 377 9.73 5.09 20.15
CA GLY A 377 10.32 3.85 20.63
C GLY A 377 11.24 3.16 19.64
N THR A 378 11.96 2.19 20.18
CA THR A 378 12.99 1.41 19.50
C THR A 378 12.42 0.53 18.39
N GLN A 379 13.13 0.41 17.28
CA GLN A 379 12.81 -0.57 16.23
C GLN A 379 13.29 -1.96 16.67
N PRO A 380 12.43 -2.99 16.60
CA PRO A 380 12.78 -4.33 17.04
C PRO A 380 13.91 -4.97 16.23
N ALA A 381 13.97 -4.67 14.93
CA ALA A 381 14.87 -5.31 13.96
C ALA A 381 15.49 -4.31 12.97
N SER A 382 15.97 -3.16 13.43
CA SER A 382 16.58 -2.16 12.53
C SER A 382 18.02 -2.51 12.19
N SER A 383 18.33 -2.57 10.90
CA SER A 383 19.67 -2.82 10.35
C SER A 383 20.54 -1.56 10.20
N ASN A 384 19.98 -0.36 10.38
CA ASN A 384 20.65 0.86 9.91
C ASN A 384 21.86 1.31 10.72
N GLN A 385 22.13 0.72 11.87
CA GLN A 385 23.32 1.04 12.70
C GLN A 385 23.93 -0.18 13.38
N ALA A 386 23.42 -1.38 13.11
CA ALA A 386 23.92 -2.57 13.73
C ALA A 386 25.13 -3.10 12.97
N THR A 387 26.29 -2.98 13.54
CA THR A 387 27.51 -3.61 13.03
C THR A 387 27.50 -5.12 13.23
N THR A 388 26.64 -5.62 14.13
CA THR A 388 26.44 -7.03 14.42
C THR A 388 24.99 -7.35 14.64
N VAL A 389 24.59 -8.59 14.35
CA VAL A 389 23.21 -9.10 14.55
C VAL A 389 22.78 -8.98 16.02
N SER A 390 23.71 -9.13 16.95
CA SER A 390 23.49 -9.03 18.40
C SER A 390 23.04 -7.63 18.88
N SER A 391 23.19 -6.59 18.08
CA SER A 391 22.68 -5.25 18.41
C SER A 391 21.19 -5.03 18.11
N TYR A 392 20.49 -5.99 17.49
CA TYR A 392 19.06 -5.95 17.37
C TYR A 392 18.37 -6.23 18.70
N LEU A 393 17.32 -5.46 19.00
CA LEU A 393 16.58 -5.63 20.25
C LEU A 393 16.14 -7.08 20.50
N LEU A 394 15.53 -7.72 19.52
CA LEU A 394 15.00 -9.07 19.70
C LEU A 394 16.10 -10.09 19.95
N TYR A 395 17.24 -9.97 19.28
CA TYR A 395 18.39 -10.85 19.56
C TYR A 395 18.94 -10.63 20.96
N SER A 396 19.00 -9.37 21.43
CA SER A 396 19.39 -9.07 22.80
C SER A 396 18.40 -9.67 23.81
N VAL A 397 17.10 -9.61 23.52
CA VAL A 397 16.05 -10.19 24.38
C VAL A 397 16.16 -11.70 24.48
N TRP A 398 16.47 -12.37 23.37
CA TRP A 398 16.59 -13.83 23.35
C TRP A 398 17.95 -14.33 23.83
N GLY A 399 19.01 -13.53 23.67
CA GLY A 399 20.40 -13.94 23.99
C GLY A 399 20.91 -13.47 25.35
N PHE A 400 20.21 -12.52 26.01
CA PHE A 400 20.63 -12.09 27.32
C PHE A 400 20.36 -13.19 28.36
N ARG A 401 21.35 -13.45 29.24
CA ARG A 401 21.29 -14.57 30.20
C ARG A 401 20.07 -14.48 31.12
N PRO A 402 19.36 -15.60 31.33
CA PRO A 402 18.16 -15.61 32.17
C PRO A 402 18.44 -15.68 33.66
N ILE A 403 19.67 -16.06 34.05
CA ILE A 403 20.13 -16.27 35.43
C ILE A 403 21.56 -15.76 35.62
N ARG A 404 21.93 -15.39 36.81
CA ARG A 404 23.29 -14.98 37.16
C ARG A 404 23.98 -16.09 37.95
N PRO A 405 25.34 -16.14 37.96
CA PRO A 405 26.11 -17.07 38.82
C PRO A 405 25.80 -16.88 40.29
N LEU A 406 25.67 -17.98 41.01
CA LEU A 406 25.26 -17.99 42.42
C LEU A 406 26.21 -17.24 43.35
N ARG A 407 27.50 -17.10 43.02
CA ARG A 407 28.47 -16.28 43.77
C ARG A 407 28.08 -14.82 43.94
N PHE A 408 27.18 -14.31 43.07
CA PHE A 408 26.60 -12.97 43.12
C PHE A 408 25.25 -12.92 43.83
N GLY A 409 24.81 -14.07 44.37
CA GLY A 409 23.50 -14.20 45.04
C GLY A 409 22.31 -14.38 44.10
N PRO A 410 21.08 -14.44 44.64
CA PRO A 410 19.90 -14.69 43.87
C PRO A 410 19.55 -13.47 42.97
N ILE A 411 18.73 -13.72 41.97
CA ILE A 411 18.18 -12.66 41.13
C ILE A 411 17.50 -11.59 41.99
N ASN A 412 17.84 -10.34 41.75
CA ASN A 412 17.35 -9.19 42.47
C ASN A 412 16.95 -8.05 41.50
N ASP A 413 16.41 -6.97 42.00
CA ASP A 413 16.01 -5.81 41.22
C ASP A 413 17.16 -5.15 40.47
N ALA A 414 18.41 -5.25 41.00
CA ALA A 414 19.59 -4.76 40.31
C ALA A 414 19.80 -5.53 38.98
N PHE A 415 19.80 -6.85 39.03
CA PHE A 415 19.98 -7.70 37.83
C PHE A 415 18.87 -7.40 36.77
N VAL A 416 17.65 -7.15 37.21
CA VAL A 416 16.53 -6.87 36.30
C VAL A 416 16.58 -5.48 35.70
N ASN A 417 17.10 -4.48 36.42
CA ASN A 417 17.01 -3.08 36.04
C ASN A 417 18.33 -2.40 35.66
N GLU A 418 19.50 -2.99 36.06
CA GLU A 418 20.81 -2.47 35.64
C GLU A 418 21.02 -2.68 34.15
N LEU A 419 21.61 -1.68 33.49
CA LEU A 419 21.87 -1.73 32.05
C LEU A 419 22.98 -2.71 31.70
N VAL A 420 24.08 -2.68 32.43
CA VAL A 420 25.30 -3.43 32.12
C VAL A 420 25.43 -4.60 33.06
N ASP A 421 25.67 -5.76 32.52
CA ASP A 421 26.05 -6.93 33.28
C ASP A 421 27.59 -6.91 33.49
N GLU A 422 28.04 -6.46 34.66
CA GLU A 422 29.46 -6.32 35.00
C GLU A 422 30.22 -7.66 35.04
N GLU A 423 29.50 -8.78 35.10
CA GLU A 423 30.08 -10.11 35.16
C GLU A 423 30.50 -10.64 33.79
N ILE A 424 29.98 -10.06 32.70
CA ILE A 424 30.34 -10.36 31.33
C ILE A 424 31.53 -9.49 30.95
N SER A 425 32.72 -10.10 30.87
CA SER A 425 33.96 -9.39 30.53
C SER A 425 34.08 -9.03 29.05
N ASN A 426 33.39 -9.77 28.16
CA ASN A 426 33.42 -9.48 26.74
C ASN A 426 32.50 -8.27 26.42
N PRO A 427 32.99 -7.23 25.72
CA PRO A 427 32.19 -6.08 25.33
C PRO A 427 31.19 -6.40 24.21
N ASP A 428 30.47 -7.49 24.33
CA ASP A 428 29.40 -7.88 23.39
C ASP A 428 28.07 -7.21 23.73
N ALA A 429 27.17 -7.14 22.74
CA ALA A 429 25.83 -6.62 22.92
C ALA A 429 25.00 -7.39 23.97
N PHE A 430 25.30 -8.67 24.20
CA PHE A 430 24.68 -9.50 25.24
C PHE A 430 25.09 -9.14 26.69
N ARG A 431 26.02 -8.23 26.87
CA ARG A 431 26.32 -7.61 28.15
C ARG A 431 25.28 -6.60 28.61
N PHE A 432 24.42 -6.12 27.67
CA PHE A 432 23.49 -5.05 27.94
C PHE A 432 22.06 -5.59 28.11
N ASN A 433 21.45 -5.25 29.24
CA ASN A 433 20.08 -5.60 29.57
C ASN A 433 19.11 -5.01 28.55
N PRO A 434 18.39 -5.84 27.79
CA PRO A 434 17.51 -5.36 26.72
C PRO A 434 16.32 -4.54 27.24
N ALA A 435 15.77 -4.87 28.40
CA ALA A 435 14.64 -4.18 28.98
C ALA A 435 15.02 -2.78 29.50
N ALA A 436 16.18 -2.65 30.15
CA ALA A 436 16.71 -1.35 30.57
C ALA A 436 17.05 -0.48 29.35
N ASN A 437 17.67 -1.08 28.30
CA ASN A 437 18.00 -0.36 27.07
C ASN A 437 16.77 0.23 26.39
N VAL A 438 15.71 -0.56 26.20
CA VAL A 438 14.46 -0.11 25.53
C VAL A 438 13.76 1.01 26.30
N ARG A 439 13.76 0.94 27.63
CA ARG A 439 13.13 1.96 28.48
C ARG A 439 13.86 3.30 28.45
N ASN A 440 15.17 3.29 28.24
CA ASN A 440 16.04 4.47 28.33
C ASN A 440 16.34 5.11 26.97
N GLN A 441 16.17 4.38 25.88
CA GLN A 441 16.43 4.89 24.55
C GLN A 441 15.35 5.88 24.10
N TYR A 442 15.74 7.09 23.71
CA TYR A 442 14.85 8.06 23.10
C TYR A 442 14.92 7.96 21.59
N ARG A 443 13.78 7.69 20.98
CA ARG A 443 13.61 7.73 19.53
C ARG A 443 12.23 8.23 19.20
N LYS A 444 12.17 9.23 18.31
CA LYS A 444 10.92 9.83 17.84
C LYS A 444 11.02 10.15 16.36
N VAL A 445 10.05 9.68 15.59
CA VAL A 445 9.93 9.98 14.16
C VAL A 445 8.61 10.69 13.94
N VAL A 446 8.68 11.92 13.45
CA VAL A 446 7.50 12.71 13.05
C VAL A 446 7.47 12.78 11.54
N ARG A 447 6.36 12.34 10.93
CA ARG A 447 6.12 12.43 9.49
C ARG A 447 4.92 13.31 9.21
N ASP A 448 5.13 14.39 8.48
CA ASP A 448 4.09 15.27 7.98
C ASP A 448 3.90 15.05 6.50
N TYR A 449 2.67 14.91 6.08
CA TYR A 449 2.31 14.77 4.70
C TYR A 449 1.21 15.76 4.33
N LEU A 450 1.44 16.51 3.27
CA LEU A 450 0.48 17.43 2.68
C LEU A 450 0.34 17.11 1.20
N SER A 451 -0.86 16.96 0.71
CA SER A 451 -1.12 16.78 -0.72
C SER A 451 -2.30 17.64 -1.16
N GLY A 452 -2.18 18.19 -2.35
CA GLY A 452 -3.24 18.96 -2.99
C GLY A 452 -3.26 18.69 -4.48
N SER A 453 -4.46 18.48 -5.05
CA SER A 453 -4.64 18.33 -6.49
C SER A 453 -5.90 19.05 -6.96
N ALA A 454 -5.87 19.54 -8.19
CA ALA A 454 -7.02 20.11 -8.87
C ALA A 454 -7.11 19.57 -10.29
N ALA A 455 -8.31 19.30 -10.76
CA ALA A 455 -8.56 18.83 -12.11
C ALA A 455 -9.77 19.55 -12.72
N LEU A 456 -9.55 20.14 -13.88
CA LEU A 456 -10.59 20.73 -14.72
C LEU A 456 -10.97 19.71 -15.81
N ASN A 457 -12.23 19.31 -15.84
CA ASN A 457 -12.79 18.46 -16.87
C ASN A 457 -13.70 19.29 -17.77
N TYR A 458 -13.50 19.20 -19.08
CA TYR A 458 -14.30 19.91 -20.08
C TYR A 458 -14.78 18.96 -21.16
N GLU A 459 -16.08 18.76 -21.25
CA GLU A 459 -16.71 18.02 -22.34
C GLU A 459 -16.90 18.95 -23.54
N MET A 460 -15.94 18.89 -24.48
CA MET A 460 -15.88 19.75 -25.65
C MET A 460 -17.07 19.51 -26.58
N ILE A 461 -17.28 18.23 -26.92
CA ILE A 461 -18.42 17.69 -27.65
C ILE A 461 -18.82 16.39 -26.96
N GLU A 462 -20.03 15.88 -27.30
CA GLU A 462 -20.51 14.62 -26.75
C GLU A 462 -19.49 13.48 -26.95
N GLY A 463 -19.06 12.90 -25.85
CA GLY A 463 -18.03 11.83 -25.80
C GLY A 463 -16.58 12.29 -25.85
N LEU A 464 -16.26 13.56 -26.13
CA LEU A 464 -14.89 14.08 -26.13
C LEU A 464 -14.63 14.95 -24.91
N LYS A 465 -13.81 14.46 -23.99
CA LYS A 465 -13.49 15.12 -22.72
C LYS A 465 -12.02 15.47 -22.63
N LEU A 466 -11.73 16.74 -22.40
CA LEU A 466 -10.42 17.25 -22.01
C LEU A 466 -10.33 17.30 -20.49
N ARG A 467 -9.29 16.72 -19.92
CA ARG A 467 -8.94 16.84 -18.50
C ARG A 467 -7.57 17.48 -18.37
N ILE A 468 -7.50 18.57 -17.62
CA ILE A 468 -6.26 19.23 -17.23
C ILE A 468 -6.15 19.09 -15.72
N SER A 469 -5.12 18.44 -15.22
CA SER A 469 -4.91 18.26 -13.80
C SER A 469 -3.51 18.62 -13.36
N GLY A 470 -3.41 19.09 -12.13
CA GLY A 470 -2.15 19.36 -11.48
C GLY A 470 -2.23 19.01 -10.02
N GLY A 471 -1.09 18.61 -9.46
CA GLY A 471 -1.00 18.22 -8.06
C GLY A 471 0.39 18.50 -7.50
N TYR A 472 0.42 18.65 -6.19
CA TYR A 472 1.63 18.86 -5.42
C TYR A 472 1.57 18.07 -4.13
N THR A 473 2.68 17.43 -3.77
CA THR A 473 2.84 16.75 -2.48
C THR A 473 4.09 17.22 -1.78
N LEU A 474 4.00 17.32 -0.47
CA LEU A 474 5.09 17.65 0.44
C LEU A 474 5.11 16.58 1.54
N ALA A 475 6.17 15.80 1.58
CA ALA A 475 6.44 14.83 2.63
C ALA A 475 7.65 15.31 3.45
N LYS A 476 7.49 15.43 4.77
CA LYS A 476 8.55 15.79 5.69
C LYS A 476 8.70 14.69 6.74
N SER A 477 9.94 14.30 7.02
CA SER A 477 10.28 13.40 8.12
C SER A 477 11.30 14.08 9.01
N ARG A 478 11.07 14.02 10.32
CA ARG A 478 12.03 14.40 11.36
C ARG A 478 12.27 13.18 12.23
N ASN A 479 13.49 12.68 12.20
CA ASN A 479 13.93 11.55 13.00
C ASN A 479 14.86 12.04 14.11
N GLU A 480 14.45 11.86 15.35
CA GLU A 480 15.18 12.22 16.56
C GLU A 480 15.63 10.95 17.26
N GLN A 481 16.89 10.88 17.62
CA GLN A 481 17.46 9.80 18.39
C GLN A 481 18.43 10.36 19.43
N PHE A 482 18.32 9.88 20.67
CA PHE A 482 19.26 10.16 21.75
C PHE A 482 19.53 8.90 22.53
N ASN A 483 20.80 8.63 22.78
CA ASN A 483 21.29 7.52 23.56
C ASN A 483 22.16 8.08 24.68
N GLY A 484 21.64 8.11 25.88
CA GLY A 484 22.38 8.48 27.08
C GLY A 484 23.32 7.36 27.55
N SER A 485 24.16 7.63 28.55
CA SER A 485 25.04 6.62 29.16
C SER A 485 24.27 5.43 29.75
N ASN A 486 22.96 5.57 29.93
CA ASN A 486 22.04 4.53 30.41
C ASN A 486 21.42 3.71 29.27
N THR A 487 21.98 3.77 28.06
CA THR A 487 21.61 2.95 26.89
C THR A 487 22.81 2.18 26.37
N MET A 488 22.57 1.08 25.66
CA MET A 488 23.64 0.26 25.09
C MET A 488 24.58 1.08 24.20
N THR A 489 24.07 1.80 23.23
CA THR A 489 24.88 2.56 22.25
C THR A 489 25.47 3.85 22.82
N GLY A 490 24.94 4.36 23.90
CA GLY A 490 25.45 5.54 24.61
C GLY A 490 26.40 5.21 25.76
N HIS A 491 26.53 3.92 26.14
CA HIS A 491 27.36 3.52 27.25
C HIS A 491 28.86 3.52 26.86
N PRO A 492 29.76 4.10 27.67
CA PRO A 492 31.21 4.16 27.36
C PRO A 492 31.88 2.80 27.14
N ALA A 493 31.36 1.74 27.75
CA ALA A 493 31.88 0.38 27.58
C ALA A 493 31.43 -0.32 26.29
N PHE A 494 30.55 0.30 25.47
CA PHE A 494 30.14 -0.26 24.19
C PHE A 494 31.31 -0.19 23.18
N PRO A 495 31.51 -1.23 22.35
CA PRO A 495 32.74 -1.35 21.51
C PRO A 495 32.97 -0.16 20.56
N LEU A 496 31.94 0.55 20.14
CA LEU A 496 32.08 1.71 19.26
C LEU A 496 32.57 2.98 20.00
N GLY A 497 32.53 3.02 21.33
CA GLY A 497 33.14 4.08 22.14
C GLY A 497 32.56 5.48 22.00
N TYR A 498 31.36 5.59 21.39
CA TYR A 498 30.77 6.91 21.12
C TYR A 498 30.27 7.66 22.35
N GLY A 499 30.12 6.96 23.51
CA GLY A 499 29.50 7.58 24.68
C GLY A 499 28.09 8.11 24.39
N PRO A 500 27.55 8.98 25.26
CA PRO A 500 26.24 9.60 25.02
C PRO A 500 26.23 10.31 23.68
N ASN A 501 25.25 9.97 22.85
CA ASN A 501 25.17 10.46 21.48
C ASN A 501 23.74 10.81 21.08
N GLY A 502 23.61 11.67 20.07
CA GLY A 502 22.30 12.08 19.58
C GLY A 502 22.37 12.56 18.15
N GLN A 503 21.25 12.42 17.44
CA GLN A 503 21.11 12.96 16.09
C GLN A 503 19.68 13.41 15.81
N ILE A 504 19.57 14.41 14.95
CA ILE A 504 18.30 14.83 14.35
C ILE A 504 18.49 14.87 12.85
N LEU A 505 17.66 14.10 12.14
CA LEU A 505 17.66 14.06 10.68
C LEU A 505 16.36 14.66 10.15
N TRP A 506 16.44 15.42 9.08
CA TRP A 506 15.30 15.98 8.35
C TRP A 506 15.36 15.54 6.90
N ASP A 507 14.29 14.92 6.46
CA ASP A 507 14.04 14.57 5.07
C ASP A 507 12.84 15.37 4.57
N GLU A 508 12.96 15.99 3.42
CA GLU A 508 11.87 16.67 2.74
C GLU A 508 11.81 16.24 1.29
N THR A 509 10.67 15.71 0.86
CA THR A 509 10.40 15.36 -0.53
C THR A 509 9.23 16.17 -1.05
N GLN A 510 9.47 16.88 -2.13
CA GLN A 510 8.49 17.67 -2.86
C GLN A 510 8.25 17.05 -4.23
N THR A 511 7.01 16.68 -4.55
CA THR A 511 6.66 16.13 -5.86
C THR A 511 5.58 17.00 -6.48
N TRP A 512 5.75 17.39 -7.73
CA TRP A 512 4.72 18.04 -8.51
C TRP A 512 4.39 17.22 -9.76
N LEU A 513 3.15 17.31 -10.19
CA LEU A 513 2.61 16.58 -11.33
C LEU A 513 1.70 17.50 -12.14
N ASN A 514 1.81 17.44 -13.47
CA ASN A 514 0.84 18.00 -14.40
C ASN A 514 0.45 16.92 -15.42
N GLU A 515 -0.85 16.70 -15.59
CA GLU A 515 -1.37 15.69 -16.51
C GLU A 515 -2.47 16.31 -17.36
N ASN A 516 -2.36 16.14 -18.65
CA ASN A 516 -3.32 16.65 -19.63
C ASN A 516 -3.75 15.48 -20.52
N THR A 517 -5.03 15.15 -20.49
CA THR A 517 -5.57 14.01 -21.24
C THR A 517 -6.79 14.41 -22.05
N LEU A 518 -6.88 13.85 -23.24
CA LEU A 518 -8.04 13.93 -24.11
C LEU A 518 -8.62 12.52 -24.26
N ASN A 519 -9.84 12.35 -23.80
CA ASN A 519 -10.56 11.08 -23.85
C ASN A 519 -11.78 11.18 -24.75
N TYR A 520 -11.88 10.25 -25.69
CA TYR A 520 -13.04 10.08 -26.57
C TYR A 520 -13.73 8.76 -26.26
N ASP A 521 -15.00 8.81 -25.95
CA ASP A 521 -15.83 7.65 -25.59
C ASP A 521 -17.14 7.73 -26.37
N LYS A 522 -17.38 6.76 -27.24
CA LYS A 522 -18.60 6.73 -28.06
C LYS A 522 -19.00 5.31 -28.42
N THR A 523 -20.32 5.08 -28.38
CA THR A 523 -20.93 3.86 -28.91
C THR A 523 -21.53 4.18 -30.27
N PHE A 524 -21.07 3.44 -31.29
CA PHE A 524 -21.60 3.53 -32.67
C PHE A 524 -22.59 2.41 -32.91
N GLY A 525 -23.83 2.78 -33.23
CA GLY A 525 -24.95 1.84 -33.22
C GLY A 525 -25.19 1.29 -31.82
N MET A 526 -25.57 0.02 -31.69
CA MET A 526 -25.75 -0.66 -30.38
C MET A 526 -24.60 -1.62 -30.07
N ASP A 527 -23.71 -1.84 -31.02
CA ASP A 527 -22.79 -2.99 -31.03
C ASP A 527 -21.32 -2.60 -30.89
N HIS A 528 -20.93 -1.39 -31.22
CA HIS A 528 -19.55 -0.95 -31.32
C HIS A 528 -19.24 0.12 -30.29
N HIS A 529 -18.54 -0.21 -29.24
CA HIS A 529 -18.09 0.76 -28.24
C HIS A 529 -16.60 1.03 -28.41
N PHE A 530 -16.24 2.29 -28.55
CA PHE A 530 -14.91 2.77 -28.83
C PHE A 530 -14.49 3.81 -27.80
N GLN A 531 -13.33 3.61 -27.19
CA GLN A 531 -12.70 4.58 -26.30
C GLN A 531 -11.26 4.82 -26.75
N ALA A 532 -10.87 6.06 -26.89
CA ALA A 532 -9.51 6.47 -27.20
C ALA A 532 -9.05 7.52 -26.19
N LEU A 533 -7.85 7.36 -25.67
CA LEU A 533 -7.21 8.28 -24.75
C LEU A 533 -5.85 8.67 -25.33
N VAL A 534 -5.55 9.96 -25.37
CA VAL A 534 -4.19 10.48 -25.56
C VAL A 534 -3.86 11.46 -24.45
N GLY A 535 -2.59 11.49 -24.04
CA GLY A 535 -2.19 12.39 -22.96
C GLY A 535 -0.71 12.68 -22.91
N VAL A 536 -0.39 13.75 -22.20
CA VAL A 536 0.97 14.16 -21.85
C VAL A 536 1.04 14.40 -20.35
N THR A 537 2.12 13.95 -19.73
CA THR A 537 2.35 14.11 -18.30
C THR A 537 3.75 14.62 -18.03
N PHE A 538 3.86 15.49 -17.03
CA PHE A 538 5.11 16.03 -16.55
C PHE A 538 5.16 15.88 -15.04
N GLN A 539 6.24 15.35 -14.52
CA GLN A 539 6.46 15.17 -13.09
C GLN A 539 7.87 15.59 -12.72
N GLY A 540 8.02 16.18 -11.57
CA GLY A 540 9.32 16.46 -10.96
C GLY A 540 9.27 16.16 -9.47
N GLU A 541 10.43 15.79 -8.94
CA GLU A 541 10.62 15.54 -7.52
C GLU A 541 11.96 16.11 -7.07
N THR A 542 11.91 16.73 -5.91
CA THR A 542 13.09 17.23 -5.19
C THR A 542 13.10 16.58 -3.82
N THR A 543 14.20 15.92 -3.47
CA THR A 543 14.45 15.36 -2.13
C THR A 543 15.63 16.11 -1.50
N THR A 544 15.44 16.58 -0.28
CA THR A 544 16.47 17.24 0.52
C THR A 544 16.67 16.44 1.81
N HIS A 545 17.90 16.08 2.10
CA HIS A 545 18.32 15.45 3.35
C HIS A 545 19.30 16.35 4.08
N GLN A 546 19.12 16.51 5.38
CA GLN A 546 20.04 17.27 6.24
C GLN A 546 19.93 16.78 7.67
N GLY A 547 20.95 17.01 8.47
CA GLY A 547 20.94 16.62 9.86
C GLY A 547 22.01 17.25 10.69
N VAL A 548 21.88 17.04 11.98
CA VAL A 548 22.89 17.35 13.00
C VAL A 548 23.07 16.14 13.90
N GLY A 549 24.31 15.86 14.29
CA GLY A 549 24.65 14.79 15.21
C GLY A 549 25.80 15.17 16.11
N ALA A 550 25.85 14.56 17.27
CA ALA A 550 26.96 14.67 18.21
C ALA A 550 27.15 13.37 18.98
N HIS A 551 28.38 13.11 19.39
CA HIS A 551 28.75 12.04 20.29
C HIS A 551 29.55 12.60 21.47
N GLN A 552 29.83 11.78 22.52
CA GLN A 552 30.47 12.20 23.75
C GLN A 552 29.80 13.42 24.41
N ILE A 553 28.45 13.45 24.38
CA ILE A 553 27.67 14.55 24.95
C ILE A 553 27.86 14.62 26.44
N LYS A 554 28.41 15.74 26.95
CA LYS A 554 28.73 15.93 28.37
C LYS A 554 27.50 16.24 29.24
N SER A 555 26.53 16.93 28.67
CA SER A 555 25.28 17.33 29.35
C SER A 555 24.11 16.46 28.89
N GLU A 556 24.20 15.16 29.14
CA GLU A 556 23.19 14.18 28.71
C GLU A 556 21.81 14.40 29.35
N GLN A 557 21.70 15.05 30.51
CA GLN A 557 20.43 15.41 31.14
C GLN A 557 19.56 16.33 30.27
N LEU A 558 20.18 17.07 29.35
CA LEU A 558 19.49 17.92 28.38
C LEU A 558 19.02 17.14 27.13
N GLY A 559 19.35 15.85 27.02
CA GLY A 559 19.00 15.05 25.87
C GLY A 559 19.57 15.65 24.57
N LEU A 560 18.73 15.74 23.53
CA LEU A 560 19.11 16.32 22.23
C LEU A 560 19.55 17.78 22.32
N GLU A 561 19.04 18.55 23.27
CA GLU A 561 19.45 19.95 23.47
C GLU A 561 20.87 20.07 24.01
N GLY A 562 21.40 18.98 24.58
CA GLY A 562 22.78 18.88 25.05
C GLY A 562 23.82 18.58 23.98
N MET A 563 23.44 18.36 22.72
CA MET A 563 24.35 18.00 21.62
C MET A 563 25.47 19.03 21.39
N ASN A 564 25.21 20.31 21.70
CA ASN A 564 26.21 21.36 21.61
C ASN A 564 27.39 21.22 22.58
N THR A 565 27.30 20.30 23.56
CA THR A 565 28.35 20.00 24.53
C THR A 565 29.20 18.78 24.14
N GLY A 566 28.79 18.08 23.08
CA GLY A 566 29.47 16.93 22.54
C GLY A 566 30.39 17.25 21.36
N GLU A 567 30.98 16.22 20.81
CA GLU A 567 31.79 16.30 19.59
C GLU A 567 30.87 16.19 18.37
N TYR A 568 31.10 17.03 17.36
CA TYR A 568 30.29 17.04 16.15
C TYR A 568 30.41 15.74 15.38
N GLN A 569 29.28 15.16 14.99
CA GLN A 569 29.17 14.04 14.07
C GLN A 569 28.73 14.57 12.70
N ALA A 570 29.53 14.36 11.68
CA ALA A 570 29.20 14.78 10.32
C ALA A 570 27.98 13.99 9.79
N ILE A 571 26.99 14.72 9.29
CA ILE A 571 25.87 14.16 8.54
C ILE A 571 25.90 14.85 7.18
N GLU A 572 26.07 14.06 6.12
CA GLU A 572 26.20 14.62 4.77
C GLU A 572 24.84 15.13 4.28
N PRO A 573 24.67 16.43 4.03
CA PRO A 573 23.46 16.93 3.41
C PRO A 573 23.50 16.63 1.92
N TYR A 574 22.33 16.29 1.35
CA TYR A 574 22.19 16.16 -0.10
C TYR A 574 20.87 16.74 -0.57
N LYS A 575 20.86 17.13 -1.86
CA LYS A 575 19.65 17.50 -2.58
C LYS A 575 19.63 16.80 -3.92
N TRP A 576 18.56 16.06 -4.17
CA TRP A 576 18.35 15.31 -5.39
C TRP A 576 17.13 15.83 -6.14
N ASP A 577 17.31 16.01 -7.45
CA ASP A 577 16.24 16.45 -8.33
C ASP A 577 16.12 15.49 -9.50
N TRP A 578 14.89 15.13 -9.88
CA TRP A 578 14.65 14.41 -11.11
C TRP A 578 13.35 14.85 -11.77
N MET A 579 13.27 14.63 -13.08
CA MET A 579 12.11 14.94 -13.89
C MET A 579 11.76 13.78 -14.82
N LEU A 580 10.46 13.64 -15.09
CA LEU A 580 9.87 12.67 -16.01
C LEU A 580 8.89 13.39 -16.93
N ALA A 581 9.06 13.25 -18.24
CA ALA A 581 8.12 13.70 -19.25
C ALA A 581 7.59 12.50 -20.03
N SER A 582 6.27 12.41 -20.23
CA SER A 582 5.68 11.24 -20.87
C SER A 582 4.58 11.61 -21.86
N GLY A 583 4.54 10.85 -22.95
CA GLY A 583 3.43 10.83 -23.90
C GLY A 583 2.75 9.46 -23.86
N LEU A 584 1.43 9.41 -23.87
CA LEU A 584 0.68 8.18 -23.77
C LEU A 584 -0.53 8.16 -24.72
N ALA A 585 -0.86 6.95 -25.20
CA ALA A 585 -2.05 6.71 -25.98
C ALA A 585 -2.65 5.35 -25.60
N ARG A 586 -3.96 5.23 -25.53
CA ARG A 586 -4.68 3.97 -25.33
C ARG A 586 -5.93 3.93 -26.16
N LEU A 587 -6.21 2.75 -26.69
CA LEU A 587 -7.37 2.43 -27.47
C LEU A 587 -8.07 1.22 -26.87
N ASN A 588 -9.34 1.33 -26.57
CA ASN A 588 -10.21 0.23 -26.16
C ASN A 588 -11.34 0.10 -27.21
N TYR A 589 -11.57 -1.10 -27.64
CA TYR A 589 -12.67 -1.43 -28.52
C TYR A 589 -13.42 -2.65 -28.04
N ASN A 590 -14.73 -2.57 -28.05
CA ASN A 590 -15.64 -3.63 -27.64
C ASN A 590 -16.72 -3.81 -28.72
N TYR A 591 -16.87 -5.06 -29.18
CA TYR A 591 -17.91 -5.47 -30.11
C TYR A 591 -18.93 -6.36 -29.43
N LYS A 592 -20.18 -5.87 -29.33
CA LYS A 592 -21.33 -6.60 -28.75
C LYS A 592 -21.13 -7.12 -27.33
N HIS A 593 -20.23 -6.50 -26.56
CA HIS A 593 -19.82 -7.01 -25.26
C HIS A 593 -19.33 -8.48 -25.29
N LYS A 594 -18.77 -8.91 -26.44
CA LYS A 594 -18.24 -10.25 -26.67
C LYS A 594 -16.74 -10.22 -26.86
N TYR A 595 -16.29 -9.40 -27.79
CA TYR A 595 -14.89 -9.30 -28.20
C TYR A 595 -14.32 -7.96 -27.77
N TYR A 596 -13.21 -7.98 -27.06
CA TYR A 596 -12.57 -6.80 -26.51
C TYR A 596 -11.12 -6.75 -26.97
N VAL A 597 -10.68 -5.58 -27.36
CA VAL A 597 -9.29 -5.31 -27.74
C VAL A 597 -8.86 -4.04 -27.04
N THR A 598 -7.72 -4.08 -26.36
CA THR A 598 -7.04 -2.91 -25.80
C THR A 598 -5.64 -2.84 -26.38
N ALA A 599 -5.22 -1.68 -26.83
CA ALA A 599 -3.85 -1.39 -27.21
C ALA A 599 -3.41 -0.10 -26.51
N SER A 600 -2.21 -0.07 -25.97
CA SER A 600 -1.63 1.15 -25.42
C SER A 600 -0.16 1.30 -25.77
N PHE A 601 0.27 2.54 -25.80
CA PHE A 601 1.64 2.92 -26.04
C PHE A 601 2.00 4.08 -25.12
N ARG A 602 3.17 3.98 -24.50
CA ARG A 602 3.72 5.05 -23.67
C ARG A 602 5.19 5.27 -23.97
N ALA A 603 5.59 6.52 -24.05
CA ALA A 603 6.98 6.96 -24.15
C ALA A 603 7.32 7.80 -22.93
N ASP A 604 8.34 7.40 -22.19
CA ASP A 604 8.79 8.08 -20.96
C ASP A 604 10.22 8.56 -21.11
N GLY A 605 10.46 9.85 -20.85
CA GLY A 605 11.78 10.47 -20.86
C GLY A 605 12.19 10.87 -19.43
N SER A 606 13.18 10.17 -18.85
CA SER A 606 13.65 10.40 -17.48
C SER A 606 15.01 11.08 -17.45
N SER A 607 15.16 12.09 -16.57
CA SER A 607 16.45 12.75 -16.32
C SER A 607 17.48 11.87 -15.61
N LYS A 608 17.06 10.71 -15.07
CA LYS A 608 17.92 9.75 -14.38
C LYS A 608 18.82 8.95 -15.33
N PHE A 609 18.63 9.10 -16.65
CA PHE A 609 19.42 8.42 -17.68
C PHE A 609 20.15 9.40 -18.59
N PRO A 610 21.30 8.99 -19.16
CA PRO A 610 22.07 9.79 -20.09
C PRO A 610 21.25 10.14 -21.33
N LYS A 611 21.66 11.21 -22.04
CA LYS A 611 20.89 11.82 -23.12
C LYS A 611 20.44 10.82 -24.20
N ASN A 612 21.32 9.87 -24.56
CA ASN A 612 21.04 8.90 -25.63
C ASN A 612 20.04 7.81 -25.22
N ASN A 613 19.95 7.48 -23.93
CA ASN A 613 19.09 6.42 -23.39
C ASN A 613 17.95 6.95 -22.50
N ARG A 614 17.69 8.26 -22.62
CA ARG A 614 16.70 8.95 -21.77
C ARG A 614 15.27 8.48 -21.99
N TRP A 615 14.93 8.09 -23.22
CA TRP A 615 13.58 7.70 -23.60
C TRP A 615 13.41 6.19 -23.61
N GLY A 616 12.40 5.71 -22.86
CA GLY A 616 11.90 4.34 -22.90
C GLY A 616 10.54 4.27 -23.59
N PHE A 617 10.26 3.16 -24.27
CA PHE A 617 9.04 2.93 -25.04
C PHE A 617 8.36 1.65 -24.55
N PHE A 618 7.09 1.74 -24.21
CA PHE A 618 6.36 0.69 -23.50
C PHE A 618 5.02 0.39 -24.22
N PRO A 619 5.04 -0.49 -25.24
CA PRO A 619 3.83 -0.96 -25.91
C PRO A 619 3.13 -2.02 -25.08
N SER A 620 1.78 -2.09 -25.19
CA SER A 620 1.00 -3.21 -24.66
C SER A 620 -0.25 -3.47 -25.49
N ALA A 621 -0.70 -4.72 -25.47
CA ALA A 621 -1.91 -5.15 -26.14
C ALA A 621 -2.62 -6.23 -25.32
N SER A 622 -3.95 -6.25 -25.37
CA SER A 622 -4.73 -7.33 -24.77
C SER A 622 -6.01 -7.58 -25.54
N VAL A 623 -6.45 -8.83 -25.49
CA VAL A 623 -7.70 -9.27 -26.09
C VAL A 623 -8.49 -10.06 -25.06
N ALA A 624 -9.81 -9.96 -25.12
CA ALA A 624 -10.67 -10.80 -24.31
C ALA A 624 -11.92 -11.23 -25.09
N TRP A 625 -12.42 -12.41 -24.73
CA TRP A 625 -13.60 -12.98 -25.33
C TRP A 625 -14.57 -13.47 -24.24
N THR A 626 -15.74 -12.85 -24.17
CA THR A 626 -16.83 -13.29 -23.30
C THR A 626 -17.69 -14.31 -24.06
N PHE A 627 -17.33 -15.57 -23.95
CA PHE A 627 -17.97 -16.64 -24.72
C PHE A 627 -19.40 -16.93 -24.24
N THR A 628 -19.76 -16.60 -23.01
CA THR A 628 -21.16 -16.72 -22.51
C THR A 628 -22.13 -15.79 -23.23
N ASN A 629 -21.64 -14.72 -23.84
CA ASN A 629 -22.48 -13.84 -24.65
C ASN A 629 -22.74 -14.38 -26.07
N GLU A 630 -22.18 -15.54 -26.43
CA GLU A 630 -22.44 -16.20 -27.72
C GLU A 630 -23.81 -16.87 -27.78
N GLY A 631 -24.36 -16.93 -29.00
CA GLY A 631 -25.71 -17.46 -29.20
C GLY A 631 -25.90 -18.89 -28.70
N TRP A 632 -24.88 -19.75 -28.81
CA TRP A 632 -24.89 -21.14 -28.39
C TRP A 632 -24.83 -21.33 -26.86
N MET A 633 -24.39 -20.33 -26.11
CA MET A 633 -24.34 -20.35 -24.63
C MET A 633 -25.63 -19.84 -23.97
N LYS A 634 -26.47 -19.10 -24.66
CA LYS A 634 -27.65 -18.43 -24.08
C LYS A 634 -28.64 -19.36 -23.37
N ASN A 635 -28.65 -20.64 -23.71
CA ASN A 635 -29.52 -21.64 -23.10
C ASN A 635 -28.97 -22.15 -21.75
N LEU A 636 -27.70 -21.84 -21.42
CA LEU A 636 -27.06 -22.29 -20.17
C LEU A 636 -27.20 -21.20 -19.09
N THR A 637 -28.43 -20.99 -18.60
CA THR A 637 -28.76 -19.91 -17.65
C THR A 637 -28.04 -19.99 -16.33
N TRP A 638 -27.54 -21.17 -15.94
CA TRP A 638 -26.75 -21.38 -14.72
C TRP A 638 -25.29 -20.90 -14.85
N TRP A 639 -24.82 -20.62 -16.08
CA TRP A 639 -23.47 -20.10 -16.36
C TRP A 639 -23.57 -18.63 -16.72
N ASN A 640 -23.38 -17.74 -15.74
CA ASN A 640 -23.62 -16.32 -15.86
C ASN A 640 -22.52 -15.57 -16.60
N ASN A 641 -21.25 -15.92 -16.35
CA ASN A 641 -20.11 -15.30 -17.02
C ASN A 641 -19.03 -16.32 -17.34
N GLY A 642 -18.47 -16.21 -18.54
CA GLY A 642 -17.32 -16.97 -18.99
C GLY A 642 -16.50 -16.10 -19.94
N LYS A 643 -15.31 -15.69 -19.49
CA LYS A 643 -14.43 -14.78 -20.21
C LYS A 643 -13.00 -15.29 -20.19
N ILE A 644 -12.37 -15.32 -21.35
CA ILE A 644 -10.93 -15.61 -21.52
C ILE A 644 -10.25 -14.30 -21.85
N ARG A 645 -9.09 -14.07 -21.23
CA ARG A 645 -8.26 -12.88 -21.41
C ARG A 645 -6.82 -13.30 -21.78
N LEU A 646 -6.22 -12.57 -22.71
CA LEU A 646 -4.79 -12.69 -23.04
C LEU A 646 -4.22 -11.29 -23.13
N SER A 647 -3.16 -11.04 -22.38
CA SER A 647 -2.46 -9.77 -22.40
C SER A 647 -0.95 -9.96 -22.56
N TRP A 648 -0.33 -9.00 -23.24
CA TRP A 648 1.10 -8.84 -23.39
C TRP A 648 1.46 -7.36 -23.29
N GLY A 649 2.61 -7.06 -22.70
CA GLY A 649 3.10 -5.69 -22.68
C GLY A 649 4.48 -5.55 -22.05
N GLU A 650 5.08 -4.41 -22.32
CA GLU A 650 6.34 -3.98 -21.74
C GLU A 650 6.10 -2.81 -20.76
N THR A 651 6.83 -2.82 -19.66
CA THR A 651 6.88 -1.74 -18.67
C THR A 651 8.31 -1.44 -18.32
N GLY A 652 8.61 -0.19 -17.99
CA GLY A 652 9.94 0.24 -17.57
C GLY A 652 10.11 0.34 -16.07
N ASN A 653 11.37 0.40 -15.63
CA ASN A 653 11.75 0.80 -14.30
C ASN A 653 12.93 1.78 -14.37
N ASN A 654 12.79 2.94 -13.70
CA ASN A 654 13.82 3.97 -13.64
C ASN A 654 14.34 4.19 -12.21
N ARG A 655 14.14 3.21 -11.33
CA ARG A 655 14.64 3.28 -9.96
C ARG A 655 16.14 3.05 -9.96
N THR A 656 16.87 4.09 -9.66
CA THR A 656 18.32 4.13 -9.46
C THR A 656 18.59 4.44 -8.00
N SER A 657 19.79 4.19 -7.50
CA SER A 657 20.17 4.51 -6.13
C SER A 657 20.11 6.02 -5.88
N THR A 658 20.59 6.81 -6.86
CA THR A 658 20.43 8.26 -6.90
C THR A 658 20.04 8.71 -8.31
N PRO A 659 19.44 9.90 -8.48
CA PRO A 659 19.12 10.43 -9.82
C PRO A 659 20.35 10.69 -10.72
N TYR A 660 21.54 10.63 -10.15
CA TYR A 660 22.80 11.00 -10.81
C TYR A 660 23.77 9.83 -10.98
N ASP A 661 23.31 8.59 -10.87
CA ASP A 661 24.16 7.40 -10.89
C ASP A 661 24.93 7.19 -12.20
N TYR A 662 24.52 7.83 -13.31
CA TYR A 662 25.26 7.79 -14.55
C TYR A 662 26.41 8.83 -14.64
N TYR A 663 26.48 9.79 -13.70
CA TYR A 663 27.59 10.72 -13.56
C TYR A 663 28.61 10.21 -12.52
N THR A 664 29.86 10.68 -12.64
CA THR A 664 30.83 10.52 -11.55
C THR A 664 30.45 11.45 -10.39
N ARG A 665 30.30 10.90 -9.20
CA ARG A 665 30.19 11.66 -7.95
C ARG A 665 31.55 11.75 -7.27
N PHE A 666 31.82 12.92 -6.71
CA PHE A 666 32.94 13.15 -5.83
C PHE A 666 32.42 13.20 -4.40
N VAL A 667 33.01 12.40 -3.52
CA VAL A 667 32.65 12.31 -2.11
C VAL A 667 33.87 12.73 -1.29
N SER A 668 33.65 13.56 -0.27
CA SER A 668 34.58 13.71 0.84
C SER A 668 34.05 12.88 1.99
N LEU A 669 34.89 12.11 2.62
CA LEU A 669 34.56 11.38 3.85
C LEU A 669 35.16 12.16 5.02
N PRO A 670 34.43 13.11 5.61
CA PRO A 670 34.89 13.76 6.82
C PRO A 670 34.71 12.79 7.99
N GLY A 671 35.74 12.49 8.73
CA GLY A 671 35.66 11.74 9.99
C GLY A 671 36.71 10.69 10.21
N ASP A 672 36.91 10.38 11.42
CA ASP A 672 37.92 9.74 12.22
C ASP A 672 38.71 8.54 11.67
N ASN A 673 38.35 7.95 10.53
CA ASN A 673 39.02 6.72 10.03
C ASN A 673 39.40 6.73 8.54
N ASN A 674 39.22 7.82 7.81
CA ASN A 674 39.57 7.86 6.38
C ASN A 674 40.65 8.90 6.11
N ASN A 675 41.90 8.40 5.99
CA ASN A 675 43.14 9.11 5.63
C ASN A 675 43.07 9.79 4.23
N GLN A 676 41.97 10.45 3.88
CA GLN A 676 41.86 11.16 2.60
C GLN A 676 42.12 12.66 2.73
N ASP A 677 42.24 13.13 3.96
CA ASP A 677 42.69 14.47 4.22
C ASP A 677 44.15 14.62 3.87
N TYR A 678 44.52 15.70 3.24
CA TYR A 678 45.92 16.03 2.97
C TYR A 678 46.31 17.36 3.59
N VAL A 679 47.60 17.52 3.89
CA VAL A 679 48.10 18.77 4.47
C VAL A 679 48.55 19.67 3.32
N ARG A 680 48.00 20.86 3.26
CA ARG A 680 48.40 21.95 2.36
C ARG A 680 48.70 23.17 3.17
N ASP A 681 49.88 23.77 2.99
CA ASP A 681 50.34 24.93 3.71
C ASP A 681 50.22 24.86 5.24
N GLY A 682 50.39 23.61 5.81
CA GLY A 682 50.29 23.38 7.24
C GLY A 682 48.87 23.24 7.76
N GLN A 683 47.85 23.27 6.88
CA GLN A 683 46.43 23.05 7.22
C GLN A 683 45.93 21.71 6.65
N THR A 684 45.11 21.02 7.41
CA THR A 684 44.42 19.83 6.95
C THR A 684 43.29 20.25 5.99
N VAL A 685 43.30 19.72 4.78
CA VAL A 685 42.32 20.00 3.73
C VAL A 685 41.63 18.69 3.38
N SER A 686 40.31 18.70 3.37
CA SER A 686 39.52 17.52 3.01
C SER A 686 39.80 17.09 1.57
N GLY A 687 40.12 15.82 1.42
CA GLY A 687 40.30 15.18 0.12
C GLY A 687 38.95 14.77 -0.48
N TYR A 688 38.91 14.77 -1.81
CA TYR A 688 37.76 14.26 -2.58
C TYR A 688 38.22 13.11 -3.46
N PHE A 689 37.44 12.05 -3.51
CA PHE A 689 37.69 10.93 -4.42
C PHE A 689 36.48 10.67 -5.29
N ARG A 690 36.70 9.95 -6.39
CA ARG A 690 35.66 9.54 -7.31
C ARG A 690 34.95 8.31 -6.73
N TYR A 691 33.70 8.46 -6.34
CA TYR A 691 32.96 7.38 -5.72
C TYR A 691 32.48 6.35 -6.74
N ASN A 692 31.76 6.80 -7.77
CA ASN A 692 31.21 5.90 -8.77
C ASN A 692 31.76 6.18 -10.17
N MET A 693 31.95 5.11 -10.95
CA MET A 693 32.33 5.18 -12.35
C MET A 693 31.14 5.69 -13.19
N PRO A 694 31.34 6.68 -14.08
CA PRO A 694 30.27 7.17 -14.95
C PRO A 694 29.86 6.08 -15.95
N ASN A 695 28.57 6.09 -16.37
CA ASN A 695 28.04 5.16 -17.36
C ASN A 695 27.10 5.88 -18.33
N ASP A 696 27.61 6.26 -19.50
CA ASP A 696 26.84 6.92 -20.56
C ASP A 696 25.92 5.96 -21.32
N ASP A 697 26.07 4.64 -21.11
CA ASP A 697 25.23 3.59 -21.70
C ASP A 697 24.11 3.13 -20.75
N LEU A 698 24.01 3.71 -19.54
CA LEU A 698 22.97 3.36 -18.58
C LEU A 698 21.59 3.56 -19.19
N ARG A 699 20.74 2.53 -19.10
CA ARG A 699 19.42 2.50 -19.71
C ARG A 699 18.35 1.93 -18.82
N TRP A 700 17.13 1.98 -19.28
CA TRP A 700 15.95 1.48 -18.60
C TRP A 700 16.03 -0.03 -18.33
N GLU A 701 15.69 -0.44 -17.12
CA GLU A 701 15.30 -1.81 -16.86
C GLU A 701 13.91 -2.04 -17.47
N THR A 702 13.77 -3.11 -18.25
CA THR A 702 12.54 -3.41 -18.99
C THR A 702 11.96 -4.74 -18.56
N THR A 703 10.69 -4.74 -18.24
CA THR A 703 9.91 -5.93 -17.88
C THR A 703 8.88 -6.22 -18.96
N GLU A 704 9.01 -7.38 -19.60
CA GLU A 704 8.02 -7.95 -20.51
C GLU A 704 7.14 -8.95 -19.75
N GLN A 705 5.84 -8.84 -19.90
CA GLN A 705 4.87 -9.73 -19.25
C GLN A 705 3.85 -10.25 -20.23
N THR A 706 3.55 -11.56 -20.12
CA THR A 706 2.42 -12.23 -20.78
C THR A 706 1.52 -12.83 -19.71
N ASP A 707 0.21 -12.67 -19.84
CA ASP A 707 -0.79 -13.16 -18.90
C ASP A 707 -1.96 -13.80 -19.66
N LEU A 708 -2.38 -14.98 -19.20
CA LEU A 708 -3.58 -15.69 -19.65
C LEU A 708 -4.54 -15.82 -18.46
N GLY A 709 -5.71 -15.20 -18.58
CA GLY A 709 -6.72 -15.15 -17.54
C GLY A 709 -8.03 -15.82 -17.95
N LEU A 710 -8.72 -16.38 -16.96
CA LEU A 710 -10.04 -16.98 -17.09
C LEU A 710 -10.95 -16.49 -15.97
N ASP A 711 -12.07 -15.87 -16.33
CA ASP A 711 -13.11 -15.45 -15.38
C ASP A 711 -14.38 -16.24 -15.61
N LEU A 712 -14.86 -16.90 -14.57
CA LEU A 712 -16.08 -17.72 -14.59
C LEU A 712 -17.03 -17.27 -13.49
N ALA A 713 -18.35 -17.30 -13.79
CA ALA A 713 -19.38 -17.11 -12.77
C ALA A 713 -20.58 -18.01 -13.03
N PHE A 714 -21.09 -18.61 -11.96
CA PHE A 714 -22.13 -19.62 -12.00
C PHE A 714 -23.24 -19.34 -10.97
N LEU A 715 -24.46 -19.87 -11.23
CA LEU A 715 -25.58 -19.91 -10.29
C LEU A 715 -25.95 -18.50 -9.77
N ASP A 716 -26.26 -17.59 -10.67
CA ASP A 716 -26.55 -16.18 -10.37
C ASP A 716 -25.40 -15.50 -9.61
N ASN A 717 -24.16 -15.73 -10.08
CA ASN A 717 -22.91 -15.22 -9.50
C ASN A 717 -22.65 -15.68 -8.05
N ARG A 718 -23.29 -16.79 -7.60
CA ARG A 718 -23.00 -17.38 -6.29
C ARG A 718 -21.62 -18.00 -6.22
N ILE A 719 -21.08 -18.40 -7.35
CA ILE A 719 -19.71 -18.92 -7.45
C ILE A 719 -19.02 -18.10 -8.53
N SER A 720 -17.97 -17.37 -8.18
CA SER A 720 -17.09 -16.68 -9.13
C SER A 720 -15.65 -17.13 -8.95
N ILE A 721 -15.00 -17.41 -10.08
CA ILE A 721 -13.65 -17.94 -10.14
C ILE A 721 -12.86 -17.04 -11.09
N THR A 722 -11.72 -16.55 -10.65
CA THR A 722 -10.71 -15.89 -11.49
C THR A 722 -9.41 -16.68 -11.37
N ALA A 723 -8.86 -17.11 -12.50
CA ALA A 723 -7.59 -17.81 -12.57
C ALA A 723 -6.67 -17.13 -13.59
N ASP A 724 -5.44 -16.85 -13.21
CA ASP A 724 -4.42 -16.25 -14.07
C ASP A 724 -3.14 -17.09 -14.08
N ILE A 725 -2.54 -17.23 -15.25
CA ILE A 725 -1.20 -17.81 -15.44
C ILE A 725 -0.36 -16.74 -16.11
N TYR A 726 0.78 -16.45 -15.54
CA TYR A 726 1.64 -15.39 -16.05
C TYR A 726 3.10 -15.76 -16.14
N GLN A 727 3.79 -15.11 -17.07
CA GLN A 727 5.24 -15.05 -17.15
C GLN A 727 5.69 -13.61 -17.29
N LYS A 728 6.71 -13.24 -16.52
CA LYS A 728 7.28 -11.91 -16.43
C LYS A 728 8.80 -12.04 -16.54
N ASN A 729 9.40 -11.40 -17.53
CA ASN A 729 10.83 -11.40 -17.76
C ASN A 729 11.36 -9.96 -17.64
N THR A 730 12.24 -9.72 -16.70
CA THR A 730 12.91 -8.42 -16.54
C THR A 730 14.34 -8.55 -17.06
N ARG A 731 14.72 -7.66 -17.94
CA ARG A 731 16.05 -7.58 -18.58
C ARG A 731 16.71 -6.23 -18.29
N ASP A 732 18.03 -6.17 -18.49
CA ASP A 732 18.82 -4.96 -18.28
C ASP A 732 18.70 -4.44 -16.84
N LEU A 733 18.80 -5.35 -15.84
CA LEU A 733 18.64 -5.00 -14.42
C LEU A 733 19.63 -3.91 -14.04
N LEU A 734 19.15 -2.90 -13.33
CA LEU A 734 19.96 -1.84 -12.75
C LEU A 734 20.67 -2.36 -11.50
N LEU A 735 21.96 -2.59 -11.60
CA LEU A 735 22.77 -3.16 -10.53
C LEU A 735 23.94 -2.23 -10.20
N GLN A 736 24.13 -1.97 -8.90
CA GLN A 736 25.35 -1.33 -8.42
C GLN A 736 26.42 -2.40 -8.24
N ALA A 737 27.41 -2.39 -9.13
CA ALA A 737 28.53 -3.32 -9.09
C ALA A 737 29.70 -2.70 -8.32
N THR A 738 30.37 -3.51 -7.49
CA THR A 738 31.66 -3.12 -6.86
C THR A 738 32.75 -3.16 -7.91
N MET A 739 33.56 -2.11 -7.96
CA MET A 739 34.66 -1.99 -8.91
C MET A 739 35.99 -2.40 -8.26
N PRO A 740 36.92 -2.99 -9.03
CA PRO A 740 38.28 -3.22 -8.53
C PRO A 740 38.93 -1.90 -8.10
N SER A 741 39.62 -1.89 -6.96
CA SER A 741 40.30 -0.69 -6.43
C SER A 741 41.29 -0.06 -7.42
N SER A 742 41.88 -0.87 -8.33
CA SER A 742 42.76 -0.40 -9.40
C SER A 742 42.06 0.52 -10.44
N SER A 743 40.73 0.49 -10.50
CA SER A 743 39.98 1.40 -11.38
C SER A 743 39.92 2.83 -10.86
N GLY A 744 40.19 3.05 -9.57
CA GLY A 744 40.04 4.34 -8.90
C GLY A 744 38.58 4.71 -8.61
N TYR A 745 37.65 3.73 -8.65
CA TYR A 745 36.24 3.88 -8.32
C TYR A 745 35.82 2.76 -7.36
N GLU A 746 34.86 3.02 -6.49
CA GLU A 746 34.29 2.00 -5.61
C GLU A 746 33.16 1.22 -6.28
N THR A 747 32.30 1.92 -7.00
CA THR A 747 31.11 1.33 -7.60
C THR A 747 30.86 1.81 -9.01
N ALA A 748 30.03 1.08 -9.75
CA ALA A 748 29.43 1.52 -11.01
C ALA A 748 27.97 1.07 -11.07
N MET A 749 27.08 1.93 -11.55
CA MET A 749 25.72 1.51 -11.91
C MET A 749 25.74 0.96 -13.33
N ILE A 750 25.34 -0.30 -13.49
CA ILE A 750 25.38 -0.99 -14.80
C ILE A 750 24.06 -1.71 -15.05
N ASN A 751 23.76 -1.93 -16.33
CA ASN A 751 22.67 -2.81 -16.74
C ASN A 751 23.20 -4.22 -16.96
N VAL A 752 22.89 -5.14 -16.07
CA VAL A 752 23.37 -6.52 -16.15
C VAL A 752 22.39 -7.49 -15.54
N GLY A 753 22.25 -8.65 -16.16
CA GLY A 753 21.39 -9.72 -15.64
C GLY A 753 19.93 -9.62 -16.05
N SER A 754 19.23 -10.70 -15.77
CA SER A 754 17.81 -10.83 -16.02
C SER A 754 17.13 -11.72 -14.99
N ILE A 755 15.85 -11.43 -14.70
CA ILE A 755 15.02 -12.20 -13.77
C ILE A 755 13.76 -12.66 -14.48
N ARG A 756 13.34 -13.88 -14.17
CA ARG A 756 12.07 -14.42 -14.62
C ARG A 756 11.19 -14.79 -13.44
N ASN A 757 9.97 -14.29 -13.46
CA ASN A 757 8.88 -14.71 -12.58
C ASN A 757 7.83 -15.48 -13.38
N ARG A 758 7.42 -16.64 -12.89
CA ARG A 758 6.31 -17.43 -13.42
C ARG A 758 5.37 -17.79 -12.30
N GLY A 759 4.08 -17.64 -12.51
CA GLY A 759 3.14 -17.93 -11.45
C GLY A 759 1.75 -18.29 -11.93
N PHE A 760 0.99 -18.78 -10.96
CA PHE A 760 -0.42 -19.10 -11.07
C PHE A 760 -1.16 -18.42 -9.92
N GLU A 761 -2.29 -17.82 -10.22
CA GLU A 761 -3.16 -17.16 -9.26
C GLU A 761 -4.58 -17.73 -9.39
N LEU A 762 -5.24 -17.91 -8.27
CA LEU A 762 -6.63 -18.36 -8.20
C LEU A 762 -7.38 -17.57 -7.14
N SER A 763 -8.50 -16.99 -7.51
CA SER A 763 -9.44 -16.38 -6.58
C SER A 763 -10.81 -17.02 -6.77
N VAL A 764 -11.38 -17.53 -5.67
CA VAL A 764 -12.70 -18.16 -5.67
C VAL A 764 -13.56 -17.44 -4.65
N ASN A 765 -14.68 -16.88 -5.11
CA ASN A 765 -15.69 -16.28 -4.24
C ASN A 765 -16.96 -17.11 -4.31
N VAL A 766 -17.48 -17.52 -3.14
CA VAL A 766 -18.68 -18.36 -3.03
C VAL A 766 -19.65 -17.72 -2.06
N VAL A 767 -20.93 -17.69 -2.45
CA VAL A 767 -22.05 -17.29 -1.60
C VAL A 767 -22.92 -18.53 -1.33
N PRO A 768 -22.53 -19.39 -0.36
CA PRO A 768 -23.25 -20.65 -0.12
C PRO A 768 -24.69 -20.43 0.33
N VAL A 769 -24.90 -19.41 1.16
CA VAL A 769 -26.21 -19.11 1.73
C VAL A 769 -26.54 -17.65 1.48
N ARG A 770 -27.71 -17.41 0.89
CA ARG A 770 -28.30 -16.09 0.72
C ARG A 770 -29.77 -16.16 1.13
N LEU A 771 -30.07 -15.60 2.30
CA LEU A 771 -31.41 -15.46 2.85
C LEU A 771 -31.68 -13.96 3.08
N LYS A 772 -32.94 -13.60 3.28
CA LYS A 772 -33.38 -12.22 3.53
C LYS A 772 -32.60 -11.52 4.66
N ASN A 773 -32.27 -12.26 5.73
CA ASN A 773 -31.62 -11.72 6.94
C ASN A 773 -30.24 -12.36 7.20
N PHE A 774 -29.74 -13.21 6.29
CA PHE A 774 -28.48 -13.89 6.49
C PHE A 774 -27.81 -14.16 5.14
N THR A 775 -26.60 -13.66 4.97
CA THR A 775 -25.75 -13.95 3.80
C THR A 775 -24.40 -14.45 4.29
N TRP A 776 -23.99 -15.59 3.76
CA TRP A 776 -22.64 -16.13 3.98
C TRP A 776 -21.84 -16.02 2.68
N THR A 777 -20.74 -15.29 2.73
CA THR A 777 -19.78 -15.16 1.62
C THR A 777 -18.43 -15.68 2.07
N SER A 778 -17.79 -16.49 1.23
CA SER A 778 -16.44 -17.00 1.46
C SER A 778 -15.56 -16.66 0.27
N THR A 779 -14.38 -16.09 0.52
CA THR A 779 -13.38 -15.80 -0.50
C THR A 779 -12.11 -16.59 -0.21
N PHE A 780 -11.62 -17.30 -1.22
CA PHE A 780 -10.36 -18.02 -1.17
C PHE A 780 -9.41 -17.47 -2.21
N ASN A 781 -8.19 -17.09 -1.79
CA ASN A 781 -7.14 -16.59 -2.65
C ASN A 781 -5.92 -17.50 -2.55
N PHE A 782 -5.40 -17.93 -3.69
CA PHE A 782 -4.18 -18.70 -3.80
C PHE A 782 -3.26 -18.03 -4.82
N GLY A 783 -1.96 -17.95 -4.52
CA GLY A 783 -0.96 -17.45 -5.43
C GLY A 783 0.35 -18.22 -5.27
N MET A 784 0.94 -18.60 -6.39
CA MET A 784 2.26 -19.23 -6.44
C MET A 784 3.13 -18.45 -7.42
N ASN A 785 4.33 -18.10 -7.02
CA ASN A 785 5.33 -17.44 -7.86
C ASN A 785 6.68 -18.15 -7.75
N ASN A 786 7.30 -18.42 -8.88
CA ASN A 786 8.66 -18.93 -8.99
C ASN A 786 9.55 -17.84 -9.60
N ASN A 787 10.50 -17.35 -8.81
CA ASN A 787 11.47 -16.33 -9.22
C ASN A 787 12.80 -16.99 -9.51
N LYS A 788 13.42 -16.65 -10.63
CA LYS A 788 14.71 -17.18 -11.06
C LYS A 788 15.53 -16.11 -11.77
N VAL A 789 16.79 -15.97 -11.38
CA VAL A 789 17.81 -15.23 -12.16
C VAL A 789 18.16 -16.06 -13.39
N THR A 790 18.16 -15.46 -14.57
CA THR A 790 18.29 -16.17 -15.86
C THR A 790 19.46 -15.72 -16.73
N GLY A 791 20.21 -14.69 -16.35
CA GLY A 791 21.39 -14.24 -17.15
C GLY A 791 22.22 -13.24 -16.39
#